data_5956ee1be11b9548dde3be77b4b763ee
#
_entry.id   5956ee1be11b9548dde3be77b4b763ee
#
_cell.length_a   1.000
_cell.length_b   1.000
_cell.length_c   1.000
_cell.angle_alpha   90.00
_cell.angle_beta   90.00
_cell.angle_gamma   90.00
#
_symmetry.space_group_name_H-M   'P 1'
#
loop_
_entity.id
_entity.type
_entity.pdbx_description
1 polymer ?
#
loop_
_entity_poly.entity_id
_entity_poly.type
_entity_poly.pdbx_seq_one_letter_code
_entity_poly.pdbx_strand_id
1 'polypeptide(L)'
;MGKSLIITEKPSVAREFARILGVSGRNDGYIEDSHYAITWCVGHLVEMVYPEEYDIKYKKWKLEDLPFLPKDYKYNVIPSVSKQYDIVHKLLHREDIDTVYWAGDAGKEGQTIEENIRRFGGVREGMKELRVWIDSQTEEEIKRGIAEARPMSDYDNLANSGIMRTIEDYAMGINFSRVMSVKYGNLLNDAAGTKSYTAIAVGRVMTCVLGMVVIREREIRNFVETPFYRVVGNFFDAEIEGEWKAVEGSSYYASPLLYKENGFKEKVHAEKLIKDLTNKTAIVKTVDKGISKKSAPLLFNLAELQAECSKRFKISPDETLQVAQDLYERKLTTYPRTDARVLSSAVAKEISKNIRGLRSFEPVAPFVQNIVEHGLYKNIGKSSYTDDSKITDHYAIVPTGQVNEYKSLTELQKRVYELIVRRFLSIFYPPAQYQTVKLTIGIEKESFFAGAKVLKVPGYLEIAGRPDIKEKREKEDGDGEENNPKNSAALLKLADSLKEGDTAEVKEFLVKEGKTSPPKRYTSGSMVLAMENAGQLIEEEELREQIKGSGIGTSATRAEIIKKLVRIGYLALNKKTQVLTPEALGEMVYEVVNMTVPALLNPKMTASWEKGLDGITQGTVPMEDYREKLEEFIRKETVSMINENLTSQIAGQIRPLAGSNAKDMKAKVKIGATCPVCGGEIETTPFGYGCS
;
A
#
# COMPACT_ATOMS: atom_id res chain seq x y z
N MET A 1 24.01 -19.66 38.10
CA MET A 1 23.23 -19.38 36.89
C MET A 1 24.12 -18.54 36.01
N GLY A 2 24.26 -18.90 34.74
CA GLY A 2 25.00 -18.09 33.79
C GLY A 2 24.26 -16.79 33.46
N LYS A 3 24.91 -15.92 32.72
CA LYS A 3 24.39 -14.64 32.29
C LYS A 3 23.47 -14.82 31.08
N SER A 4 22.46 -13.96 30.93
CA SER A 4 21.57 -13.93 29.77
C SER A 4 21.97 -12.81 28.80
N LEU A 5 22.06 -13.14 27.51
CA LEU A 5 22.24 -12.17 26.42
C LEU A 5 20.89 -11.78 25.84
N ILE A 6 20.65 -10.49 25.66
CA ILE A 6 19.48 -9.97 24.93
C ILE A 6 19.98 -9.23 23.69
N ILE A 7 19.49 -9.62 22.52
CA ILE A 7 19.82 -9.00 21.23
C ILE A 7 18.57 -8.33 20.66
N THR A 8 18.59 -7.02 20.49
CA THR A 8 17.47 -6.25 19.92
C THR A 8 17.81 -5.77 18.50
N GLU A 9 16.81 -5.37 17.73
CA GLU A 9 17.04 -4.85 16.37
C GLU A 9 17.71 -3.46 16.38
N LYS A 10 17.47 -2.65 17.42
CA LYS A 10 17.88 -1.24 17.46
C LYS A 10 18.46 -0.84 18.83
N PRO A 11 19.42 0.14 18.83
CA PRO A 11 20.00 0.61 20.08
C PRO A 11 18.99 1.30 21.03
N SER A 12 17.91 1.90 20.50
CA SER A 12 16.84 2.51 21.31
C SER A 12 16.11 1.46 22.14
N VAL A 13 15.80 0.34 21.52
CA VAL A 13 15.11 -0.81 22.15
C VAL A 13 16.00 -1.46 23.21
N ALA A 14 17.30 -1.67 22.91
CA ALA A 14 18.27 -2.20 23.87
C ALA A 14 18.36 -1.34 25.15
N ARG A 15 18.42 -0.02 24.99
CA ARG A 15 18.41 0.90 26.13
C ARG A 15 17.15 0.80 26.98
N GLU A 16 16.00 0.53 26.34
CA GLU A 16 14.75 0.38 27.05
C GLU A 16 14.69 -0.94 27.84
N PHE A 17 15.13 -2.05 27.24
CA PHE A 17 15.30 -3.32 27.95
C PHE A 17 16.25 -3.14 29.15
N ALA A 18 17.39 -2.47 28.95
CA ALA A 18 18.35 -2.20 30.02
C ALA A 18 17.73 -1.38 31.17
N ARG A 19 16.99 -0.33 30.83
CA ARG A 19 16.29 0.51 31.84
C ARG A 19 15.30 -0.30 32.68
N ILE A 20 14.49 -1.15 32.02
CA ILE A 20 13.43 -1.92 32.66
C ILE A 20 14.01 -3.05 33.51
N LEU A 21 15.10 -3.66 33.07
CA LEU A 21 15.80 -4.73 33.81
C LEU A 21 16.79 -4.21 34.85
N GLY A 22 17.01 -2.88 34.92
CA GLY A 22 17.93 -2.26 35.86
C GLY A 22 19.39 -2.41 35.50
N VAL A 23 19.71 -2.74 34.24
CA VAL A 23 21.09 -2.93 33.76
C VAL A 23 21.72 -1.59 33.41
N SER A 24 22.86 -1.24 33.99
CA SER A 24 23.46 0.11 33.87
C SER A 24 24.92 0.17 33.41
N GLY A 25 25.64 -0.94 33.39
CA GLY A 25 27.05 -0.98 32.98
C GLY A 25 27.22 -0.76 31.48
N ARG A 26 27.82 0.37 31.08
CA ARG A 26 28.00 0.77 29.67
C ARG A 26 29.30 0.22 29.11
N ASN A 27 29.21 -0.46 27.99
CA ASN A 27 30.30 -0.90 27.16
C ASN A 27 30.14 -0.37 25.73
N ASP A 28 31.18 -0.51 24.91
CA ASP A 28 31.08 -0.17 23.51
C ASP A 28 30.24 -1.21 22.77
N GLY A 29 29.05 -0.79 22.29
CA GLY A 29 28.09 -1.62 21.55
C GLY A 29 27.20 -2.55 22.38
N TYR A 30 27.28 -2.51 23.73
CA TYR A 30 26.37 -3.27 24.61
C TYR A 30 26.30 -2.67 26.02
N ILE A 31 25.32 -3.11 26.80
CA ILE A 31 25.06 -2.72 28.19
C ILE A 31 25.10 -4.01 29.03
N GLU A 32 25.78 -4.03 30.16
CA GLU A 32 25.97 -5.28 30.91
C GLU A 32 25.99 -5.08 32.42
N ASP A 33 25.50 -6.09 33.14
CA ASP A 33 25.68 -6.25 34.60
C ASP A 33 26.04 -7.71 34.93
N SER A 34 25.82 -8.12 36.18
CA SER A 34 26.08 -9.51 36.63
C SER A 34 25.10 -10.54 36.03
N HIS A 35 23.92 -10.13 35.57
CA HIS A 35 22.84 -11.02 35.14
C HIS A 35 22.57 -10.96 33.64
N TYR A 36 22.72 -9.78 33.02
CA TYR A 36 22.37 -9.54 31.65
C TYR A 36 23.51 -8.86 30.87
N ALA A 37 23.67 -9.26 29.61
CA ALA A 37 24.33 -8.52 28.56
C ALA A 37 23.29 -8.15 27.51
N ILE A 38 23.15 -6.87 27.17
CA ILE A 38 22.11 -6.37 26.26
C ILE A 38 22.81 -5.66 25.09
N THR A 39 22.66 -6.18 23.89
CA THR A 39 23.22 -5.62 22.68
C THR A 39 22.13 -5.39 21.63
N TRP A 40 22.50 -4.92 20.45
CA TRP A 40 21.57 -4.58 19.38
C TRP A 40 22.18 -4.83 18.01
N CYS A 41 21.29 -4.95 17.04
CA CYS A 41 21.59 -4.76 15.64
C CYS A 41 21.41 -3.27 15.25
N VAL A 42 21.68 -2.94 14.00
CA VAL A 42 21.38 -1.64 13.39
C VAL A 42 20.63 -1.86 12.07
N GLY A 43 19.65 -2.78 12.10
CA GLY A 43 19.08 -3.46 10.96
C GLY A 43 19.90 -4.69 10.60
N HIS A 44 19.98 -5.06 9.31
CA HIS A 44 20.81 -6.18 8.87
C HIS A 44 22.30 -5.94 9.19
N LEU A 45 22.95 -6.94 9.76
CA LEU A 45 24.40 -6.95 9.99
C LEU A 45 25.15 -7.76 8.93
N VAL A 46 24.43 -8.68 8.27
CA VAL A 46 24.95 -9.51 7.18
C VAL A 46 24.04 -9.43 5.98
N GLU A 47 24.59 -9.56 4.78
CA GLU A 47 23.86 -9.55 3.50
C GLU A 47 24.37 -10.65 2.58
N MET A 48 23.55 -11.03 1.57
CA MET A 48 23.99 -11.93 0.52
C MET A 48 25.07 -11.29 -0.32
N VAL A 49 26.12 -12.03 -0.61
CA VAL A 49 27.23 -11.55 -1.44
C VAL A 49 26.82 -11.47 -2.91
N TYR A 50 27.39 -10.52 -3.65
CA TYR A 50 27.21 -10.44 -5.08
C TYR A 50 27.89 -11.62 -5.79
N PRO A 51 27.45 -11.98 -7.04
CA PRO A 51 27.99 -13.13 -7.77
C PRO A 51 29.51 -13.14 -7.93
N GLU A 52 30.17 -11.98 -8.00
CA GLU A 52 31.63 -11.84 -8.09
C GLU A 52 32.41 -12.38 -6.86
N GLU A 53 31.75 -12.52 -5.71
CA GLU A 53 32.32 -13.14 -4.51
C GLU A 53 32.28 -14.68 -4.56
N TYR A 54 31.52 -15.26 -5.49
CA TYR A 54 31.54 -16.69 -5.78
C TYR A 54 32.65 -17.04 -6.77
N ASP A 55 32.77 -16.22 -7.85
CA ASP A 55 33.79 -16.31 -8.88
C ASP A 55 33.95 -14.95 -9.55
N ILE A 56 35.21 -14.49 -9.67
CA ILE A 56 35.55 -13.18 -10.28
C ILE A 56 35.02 -13.03 -11.71
N LYS A 57 34.76 -14.14 -12.44
CA LYS A 57 34.18 -14.10 -13.79
C LYS A 57 32.83 -13.38 -13.83
N TYR A 58 32.05 -13.46 -12.75
CA TYR A 58 30.73 -12.80 -12.65
C TYR A 58 30.79 -11.28 -12.47
N LYS A 59 31.99 -10.70 -12.28
CA LYS A 59 32.18 -9.25 -12.20
C LYS A 59 31.85 -8.58 -13.52
N LYS A 60 32.18 -9.22 -14.65
CA LYS A 60 31.77 -8.78 -15.97
C LYS A 60 30.51 -9.55 -16.39
N TRP A 61 29.42 -8.81 -16.59
CA TRP A 61 28.16 -9.45 -16.96
C TRP A 61 28.20 -10.03 -18.35
N LYS A 62 27.97 -11.34 -18.47
CA LYS A 62 27.92 -12.07 -19.73
C LYS A 62 26.71 -13.01 -19.74
N LEU A 63 26.12 -13.22 -20.90
CA LEU A 63 24.96 -14.10 -21.08
C LEU A 63 25.31 -15.57 -20.82
N GLU A 64 26.53 -15.99 -21.16
CA GLU A 64 27.04 -17.36 -20.97
C GLU A 64 27.16 -17.78 -19.49
N ASP A 65 27.22 -16.82 -18.57
CA ASP A 65 27.34 -17.04 -17.15
C ASP A 65 25.95 -17.08 -16.43
N LEU A 66 24.86 -17.03 -17.17
CA LEU A 66 23.48 -16.98 -16.64
C LEU A 66 22.69 -18.23 -17.05
N PRO A 67 21.75 -18.75 -16.23
CA PRO A 67 21.34 -18.18 -14.95
C PRO A 67 22.35 -18.44 -13.82
N PHE A 68 22.51 -17.48 -12.92
CA PHE A 68 23.25 -17.61 -11.69
C PHE A 68 22.32 -18.10 -10.57
N LEU A 69 22.41 -19.39 -10.23
CA LEU A 69 21.62 -20.07 -9.21
C LEU A 69 22.54 -20.97 -8.37
N PRO A 70 23.21 -20.41 -7.36
CA PRO A 70 24.13 -21.17 -6.52
C PRO A 70 23.37 -22.16 -5.63
N LYS A 71 23.97 -23.33 -5.39
CA LYS A 71 23.41 -24.32 -4.46
C LYS A 71 23.28 -23.75 -3.06
N ASP A 72 24.35 -23.07 -2.59
CA ASP A 72 24.41 -22.44 -1.27
C ASP A 72 24.64 -20.95 -1.43
N TYR A 73 23.72 -20.14 -0.89
CA TYR A 73 23.82 -18.70 -0.90
C TYR A 73 24.80 -18.24 0.19
N LYS A 74 25.86 -17.52 -0.23
CA LYS A 74 26.87 -16.99 0.67
C LYS A 74 26.47 -15.63 1.22
N TYR A 75 26.89 -15.37 2.43
CA TYR A 75 26.69 -14.10 3.12
C TYR A 75 28.04 -13.51 3.52
N ASN A 76 28.08 -12.21 3.70
CA ASN A 76 29.19 -11.51 4.34
C ASN A 76 28.68 -10.43 5.31
N VAL A 77 29.57 -9.92 6.15
CA VAL A 77 29.27 -8.81 7.04
C VAL A 77 29.18 -7.52 6.24
N ILE A 78 28.13 -6.74 6.46
CA ILE A 78 27.98 -5.41 5.86
C ILE A 78 29.10 -4.49 6.39
N PRO A 79 30.00 -3.93 5.53
CA PRO A 79 31.21 -3.22 5.98
C PRO A 79 30.93 -2.05 6.92
N SER A 80 29.85 -1.32 6.70
CA SER A 80 29.50 -0.13 7.51
C SER A 80 29.08 -0.45 8.94
N VAL A 81 28.74 -1.71 9.24
CA VAL A 81 28.27 -2.17 10.56
C VAL A 81 29.11 -3.31 11.14
N SER A 82 30.28 -3.57 10.56
CA SER A 82 31.18 -4.66 10.97
C SER A 82 31.55 -4.63 12.45
N LYS A 83 31.83 -3.44 13.00
CA LYS A 83 32.11 -3.28 14.41
C LYS A 83 30.98 -3.83 15.30
N GLN A 84 29.74 -3.54 14.98
CA GLN A 84 28.60 -4.02 15.76
C GLN A 84 28.38 -5.51 15.59
N TYR A 85 28.60 -6.03 14.37
CA TYR A 85 28.58 -7.47 14.13
C TYR A 85 29.61 -8.20 15.00
N ASP A 86 30.85 -7.72 15.06
CA ASP A 86 31.92 -8.32 15.87
C ASP A 86 31.55 -8.37 17.35
N ILE A 87 30.89 -7.34 17.87
CA ILE A 87 30.41 -7.28 19.25
C ILE A 87 29.32 -8.35 19.49
N VAL A 88 28.31 -8.40 18.62
CA VAL A 88 27.23 -9.41 18.72
C VAL A 88 27.80 -10.83 18.63
N HIS A 89 28.68 -11.06 17.66
CA HIS A 89 29.35 -12.36 17.48
C HIS A 89 30.16 -12.77 18.71
N LYS A 90 30.96 -11.87 19.28
CA LYS A 90 31.73 -12.15 20.51
C LYS A 90 30.82 -12.49 21.68
N LEU A 91 29.70 -11.79 21.86
CA LEU A 91 28.75 -12.03 22.93
C LEU A 91 28.07 -13.40 22.79
N LEU A 92 27.71 -13.81 21.56
CA LEU A 92 27.14 -15.12 21.27
C LEU A 92 28.08 -16.30 21.55
N HIS A 93 29.41 -16.06 21.68
CA HIS A 93 30.43 -17.09 21.94
C HIS A 93 31.06 -17.00 23.33
N ARG A 94 30.57 -16.10 24.20
CA ARG A 94 31.06 -15.98 25.58
C ARG A 94 30.68 -17.18 26.43
N GLU A 95 31.62 -17.66 27.25
CA GLU A 95 31.43 -18.86 28.11
C GLU A 95 30.50 -18.59 29.30
N ASP A 96 30.46 -17.35 29.82
CA ASP A 96 29.63 -16.95 30.93
C ASP A 96 28.14 -16.67 30.59
N ILE A 97 27.78 -16.74 29.28
CA ILE A 97 26.42 -16.57 28.78
C ILE A 97 25.84 -17.95 28.46
N ASP A 98 24.74 -18.33 29.10
CA ASP A 98 24.07 -19.62 28.89
C ASP A 98 22.73 -19.54 28.15
N THR A 99 22.17 -18.34 28.05
CA THR A 99 20.87 -18.10 27.41
C THR A 99 20.96 -16.86 26.52
N VAL A 100 20.44 -16.94 25.29
CA VAL A 100 20.21 -15.78 24.42
C VAL A 100 18.72 -15.56 24.22
N TYR A 101 18.29 -14.32 24.43
CA TYR A 101 16.97 -13.82 24.07
C TYR A 101 17.08 -13.03 22.78
N TRP A 102 16.52 -13.56 21.70
CA TRP A 102 16.39 -12.89 20.43
C TRP A 102 15.18 -11.94 20.52
N ALA A 103 15.44 -10.65 20.61
CA ALA A 103 14.43 -9.59 20.88
C ALA A 103 14.38 -8.52 19.77
N GLY A 104 14.56 -8.93 18.53
CA GLY A 104 14.29 -8.11 17.35
C GLY A 104 12.81 -7.79 17.21
N ASP A 105 12.50 -6.85 16.36
CA ASP A 105 11.10 -6.48 16.09
C ASP A 105 10.28 -7.74 15.75
N ALA A 106 9.12 -7.88 16.33
CA ALA A 106 8.27 -9.03 16.11
C ALA A 106 7.71 -8.97 14.68
N GLY A 107 8.00 -9.97 13.86
CA GLY A 107 7.62 -10.04 12.45
C GLY A 107 8.66 -10.72 11.57
N LYS A 108 8.29 -10.95 10.31
CA LYS A 108 9.12 -11.68 9.34
C LYS A 108 10.51 -11.03 9.13
N GLU A 109 10.56 -9.69 9.09
CA GLU A 109 11.81 -8.95 8.89
C GLU A 109 12.76 -9.08 10.08
N GLY A 110 12.28 -8.81 11.31
CA GLY A 110 13.09 -8.96 12.52
C GLY A 110 13.57 -10.40 12.70
N GLN A 111 12.70 -11.38 12.43
CA GLN A 111 13.08 -12.81 12.44
C GLN A 111 14.19 -13.12 11.42
N THR A 112 14.12 -12.51 10.21
CA THR A 112 15.14 -12.71 9.17
C THR A 112 16.49 -12.10 9.57
N ILE A 113 16.48 -10.92 10.20
CA ILE A 113 17.70 -10.28 10.70
C ILE A 113 18.39 -11.17 11.73
N GLU A 114 17.65 -11.64 12.71
CA GLU A 114 18.17 -12.52 13.77
C GLU A 114 18.68 -13.86 13.23
N GLU A 115 17.90 -14.49 12.35
CA GLU A 115 18.26 -15.77 11.75
C GLU A 115 19.50 -15.69 10.87
N ASN A 116 19.69 -14.59 10.13
CA ASN A 116 20.90 -14.38 9.34
C ASN A 116 22.13 -14.28 10.23
N ILE A 117 22.03 -13.59 11.39
CA ILE A 117 23.13 -13.51 12.36
C ILE A 117 23.41 -14.90 12.96
N ARG A 118 22.38 -15.60 13.36
CA ARG A 118 22.42 -16.93 13.95
C ARG A 118 23.08 -17.95 13.00
N ARG A 119 22.68 -18.00 11.74
CA ARG A 119 23.24 -18.92 10.74
C ARG A 119 24.64 -18.55 10.30
N PHE A 120 24.92 -17.26 10.11
CA PHE A 120 26.23 -16.81 9.62
C PHE A 120 27.28 -16.73 10.74
N GLY A 121 26.93 -16.18 11.91
CA GLY A 121 27.84 -16.01 13.05
C GLY A 121 27.97 -17.25 13.93
N GLY A 122 26.96 -18.10 13.90
CA GLY A 122 26.84 -19.22 14.83
C GLY A 122 26.46 -18.80 16.25
N VAL A 123 26.04 -19.76 17.04
CA VAL A 123 25.74 -19.61 18.46
C VAL A 123 26.56 -20.69 19.20
N ARG A 124 27.14 -20.37 20.34
CA ARG A 124 27.91 -21.33 21.12
C ARG A 124 27.06 -22.58 21.44
N GLU A 125 27.64 -23.76 21.27
CA GLU A 125 26.98 -25.05 21.56
C GLU A 125 26.50 -25.10 23.03
N GLY A 126 25.28 -25.56 23.23
CA GLY A 126 24.63 -25.64 24.55
C GLY A 126 24.02 -24.34 25.06
N MET A 127 24.08 -23.23 24.32
CA MET A 127 23.38 -22.01 24.67
C MET A 127 21.87 -22.17 24.42
N LYS A 128 21.03 -21.80 25.40
CA LYS A 128 19.58 -21.80 25.25
C LYS A 128 19.15 -20.61 24.41
N GLU A 129 18.41 -20.85 23.32
CA GLU A 129 17.91 -19.83 22.41
C GLU A 129 16.40 -19.60 22.58
N LEU A 130 16.00 -18.39 22.92
CA LEU A 130 14.61 -17.98 23.15
C LEU A 130 14.26 -16.77 22.32
N ARG A 131 13.05 -16.74 21.78
CA ARG A 131 12.50 -15.61 21.04
C ARG A 131 11.54 -14.80 21.89
N VAL A 132 11.79 -13.51 22.02
CA VAL A 132 10.94 -12.52 22.68
C VAL A 132 10.02 -11.88 21.65
N TRP A 133 8.70 -11.95 21.88
CA TRP A 133 7.70 -11.39 20.97
C TRP A 133 6.88 -10.33 21.69
N ILE A 134 7.02 -9.06 21.28
CA ILE A 134 6.36 -7.92 21.91
C ILE A 134 5.70 -7.00 20.89
N ASP A 135 4.50 -6.51 21.20
CA ASP A 135 3.73 -5.60 20.35
C ASP A 135 3.93 -4.12 20.70
N SER A 136 4.52 -3.82 21.84
CA SER A 136 4.85 -2.46 22.27
C SER A 136 6.08 -2.44 23.18
N GLN A 137 6.66 -1.25 23.40
CA GLN A 137 7.83 -1.10 24.27
C GLN A 137 7.47 -0.61 25.67
N THR A 138 6.26 -0.89 26.13
CA THR A 138 5.87 -0.60 27.51
C THR A 138 6.56 -1.56 28.49
N GLU A 139 6.73 -1.12 29.73
CA GLU A 139 7.41 -1.92 30.74
C GLU A 139 6.70 -3.26 30.99
N GLU A 140 5.38 -3.24 31.04
CA GLU A 140 4.56 -4.45 31.22
C GLU A 140 4.79 -5.44 30.07
N GLU A 141 4.80 -4.93 28.84
CA GLU A 141 4.95 -5.74 27.64
C GLU A 141 6.34 -6.37 27.50
N ILE A 142 7.40 -5.61 27.80
CA ILE A 142 8.77 -6.13 27.79
C ILE A 142 8.95 -7.22 28.84
N LYS A 143 8.46 -7.00 30.09
CA LYS A 143 8.52 -8.01 31.13
C LYS A 143 7.74 -9.28 30.78
N ARG A 144 6.56 -9.12 30.20
CA ARG A 144 5.74 -10.23 29.68
C ARG A 144 6.48 -11.00 28.58
N GLY A 145 7.00 -10.29 27.58
CA GLY A 145 7.70 -10.91 26.44
C GLY A 145 8.92 -11.73 26.87
N ILE A 146 9.68 -11.28 27.89
CA ILE A 146 10.80 -12.07 28.44
C ILE A 146 10.28 -13.31 29.21
N ALA A 147 9.23 -13.14 30.02
CA ALA A 147 8.66 -14.24 30.81
C ALA A 147 8.02 -15.33 29.93
N GLU A 148 7.41 -14.95 28.81
CA GLU A 148 6.70 -15.82 27.87
C GLU A 148 7.55 -16.20 26.64
N ALA A 149 8.85 -15.89 26.64
CA ALA A 149 9.74 -16.17 25.52
C ALA A 149 9.76 -17.66 25.17
N ARG A 150 9.60 -17.98 23.90
CA ARG A 150 9.51 -19.35 23.37
C ARG A 150 10.83 -19.80 22.77
N PRO A 151 11.05 -21.10 22.60
CA PRO A 151 12.19 -21.63 21.86
C PRO A 151 12.29 -20.97 20.47
N MET A 152 13.51 -20.61 20.04
CA MET A 152 13.73 -20.00 18.73
C MET A 152 13.22 -20.91 17.60
N SER A 153 13.27 -22.23 17.78
CA SER A 153 12.78 -23.24 16.84
C SER A 153 11.27 -23.15 16.53
N ASP A 154 10.47 -22.56 17.42
CA ASP A 154 9.03 -22.37 17.16
C ASP A 154 8.80 -21.38 15.99
N TYR A 155 9.83 -20.62 15.62
CA TYR A 155 9.80 -19.61 14.56
C TYR A 155 10.55 -20.03 13.29
N ASP A 156 10.96 -21.30 13.15
CA ASP A 156 11.72 -21.81 11.99
C ASP A 156 10.98 -21.59 10.67
N ASN A 157 9.68 -21.84 10.63
CA ASN A 157 8.88 -21.60 9.43
C ASN A 157 8.84 -20.12 9.02
N LEU A 158 8.73 -19.23 9.99
CA LEU A 158 8.77 -17.78 9.75
C LEU A 158 10.16 -17.36 9.24
N ALA A 159 11.23 -17.88 9.84
CA ALA A 159 12.62 -17.66 9.41
C ALA A 159 12.85 -18.18 7.98
N ASN A 160 12.39 -19.39 7.67
CA ASN A 160 12.52 -20.00 6.34
C ASN A 160 11.76 -19.18 5.27
N SER A 161 10.57 -18.68 5.59
CA SER A 161 9.82 -17.80 4.70
C SER A 161 10.58 -16.48 4.42
N GLY A 162 11.18 -15.88 5.45
CA GLY A 162 11.97 -14.65 5.30
C GLY A 162 13.25 -14.85 4.48
N ILE A 163 13.97 -15.93 4.74
CA ILE A 163 15.16 -16.31 3.96
C ILE A 163 14.78 -16.60 2.50
N MET A 164 13.71 -17.36 2.28
CA MET A 164 13.26 -17.71 0.93
C MET A 164 12.83 -16.49 0.13
N ARG A 165 12.20 -15.52 0.77
CA ARG A 165 11.93 -14.20 0.16
C ARG A 165 13.22 -13.49 -0.28
N THR A 166 14.24 -13.48 0.59
CA THR A 166 15.51 -12.83 0.27
C THR A 166 16.19 -13.52 -0.91
N ILE A 167 16.16 -14.87 -0.96
CA ILE A 167 16.67 -15.66 -2.09
C ILE A 167 15.88 -15.36 -3.37
N GLU A 168 14.56 -15.30 -3.30
CA GLU A 168 13.68 -15.01 -4.44
C GLU A 168 13.99 -13.64 -5.04
N ASP A 169 13.98 -12.59 -4.21
CA ASP A 169 14.23 -11.22 -4.66
C ASP A 169 15.66 -11.06 -5.22
N TYR A 170 16.65 -11.72 -4.61
CA TYR A 170 18.03 -11.75 -5.08
C TYR A 170 18.15 -12.48 -6.43
N ALA A 171 17.65 -13.70 -6.52
CA ALA A 171 17.83 -14.57 -7.70
C ALA A 171 17.08 -13.99 -8.93
N MET A 172 15.85 -13.54 -8.76
CA MET A 172 15.12 -12.85 -9.84
C MET A 172 15.83 -11.53 -10.23
N GLY A 173 16.23 -10.74 -9.23
CA GLY A 173 16.89 -9.45 -9.45
C GLY A 173 18.20 -9.58 -10.21
N ILE A 174 19.08 -10.49 -9.82
CA ILE A 174 20.39 -10.71 -10.45
C ILE A 174 20.21 -11.23 -11.89
N ASN A 175 19.44 -12.30 -12.08
CA ASN A 175 19.35 -12.95 -13.38
C ASN A 175 18.64 -12.08 -14.41
N PHE A 176 17.47 -11.57 -14.10
CA PHE A 176 16.68 -10.79 -15.06
C PHE A 176 17.31 -9.42 -15.34
N SER A 177 17.82 -8.73 -14.31
CA SER A 177 18.51 -7.44 -14.53
C SER A 177 19.75 -7.59 -15.38
N ARG A 178 20.57 -8.63 -15.17
CA ARG A 178 21.79 -8.86 -15.95
C ARG A 178 21.49 -9.20 -17.41
N VAL A 179 20.56 -10.13 -17.67
CA VAL A 179 20.18 -10.48 -19.06
C VAL A 179 19.66 -9.26 -19.80
N MET A 180 18.68 -8.55 -19.20
CA MET A 180 18.08 -7.40 -19.87
C MET A 180 19.10 -6.27 -20.07
N SER A 181 19.96 -6.01 -19.10
CA SER A 181 21.01 -4.99 -19.24
C SER A 181 22.00 -5.31 -20.33
N VAL A 182 22.47 -6.56 -20.41
CA VAL A 182 23.44 -6.96 -21.45
C VAL A 182 22.82 -6.91 -22.84
N LYS A 183 21.56 -7.36 -23.00
CA LYS A 183 20.89 -7.39 -24.32
C LYS A 183 20.35 -6.03 -24.76
N TYR A 184 19.75 -5.26 -23.84
CA TYR A 184 18.95 -4.09 -24.20
C TYR A 184 19.43 -2.79 -23.54
N GLY A 185 20.43 -2.82 -22.63
CA GLY A 185 20.91 -1.64 -21.92
C GLY A 185 21.43 -0.54 -22.86
N ASN A 186 22.22 -0.89 -23.88
CA ASN A 186 22.68 0.08 -24.88
C ASN A 186 21.52 0.69 -25.66
N LEU A 187 20.53 -0.13 -26.03
CA LEU A 187 19.35 0.34 -26.77
C LEU A 187 18.55 1.38 -25.96
N LEU A 188 18.39 1.17 -24.64
CA LEU A 188 17.74 2.13 -23.76
C LEU A 188 18.57 3.41 -23.62
N ASN A 189 19.89 3.29 -23.47
CA ASN A 189 20.78 4.44 -23.36
C ASN A 189 20.77 5.31 -24.60
N ASP A 190 20.80 4.68 -25.79
CA ASP A 190 20.70 5.36 -27.06
C ASP A 190 19.36 6.10 -27.21
N ALA A 191 18.26 5.44 -26.83
CA ALA A 191 16.93 6.04 -26.85
C ALA A 191 16.78 7.19 -25.84
N ALA A 192 17.35 7.04 -24.65
CA ALA A 192 17.33 8.06 -23.59
C ALA A 192 18.32 9.21 -23.81
N GLY A 193 19.23 9.09 -24.79
CA GLY A 193 20.28 10.07 -25.07
C GLY A 193 21.31 10.20 -23.94
N THR A 194 21.49 9.16 -23.12
CA THR A 194 22.44 9.17 -22.00
C THR A 194 23.83 8.77 -22.46
N LYS A 195 24.86 9.45 -21.93
CA LYS A 195 26.27 9.12 -22.24
C LYS A 195 26.83 7.99 -21.35
N SER A 196 26.16 7.66 -20.26
CA SER A 196 26.59 6.63 -19.33
C SER A 196 25.71 5.40 -19.44
N TYR A 197 26.31 4.21 -19.36
CA TYR A 197 25.58 2.96 -19.30
C TYR A 197 24.69 2.91 -18.08
N THR A 198 23.40 2.68 -18.28
CA THR A 198 22.41 2.50 -17.23
C THR A 198 21.95 1.05 -17.22
N ALA A 199 22.19 0.36 -16.12
CA ALA A 199 21.70 -1.00 -15.93
C ALA A 199 20.18 -1.00 -15.79
N ILE A 200 19.52 -1.97 -16.42
CA ILE A 200 18.09 -2.20 -16.26
C ILE A 200 17.87 -2.91 -14.92
N ALA A 201 17.27 -2.21 -13.98
CA ALA A 201 16.93 -2.79 -12.67
C ALA A 201 15.53 -3.40 -12.72
N VAL A 202 15.46 -4.70 -12.51
CA VAL A 202 14.22 -5.47 -12.48
C VAL A 202 14.14 -6.21 -11.15
N GLY A 203 12.95 -6.39 -10.63
CA GLY A 203 12.70 -7.15 -9.42
C GLY A 203 11.21 -7.45 -9.30
N ARG A 204 10.88 -8.55 -8.67
CA ARG A 204 9.53 -9.11 -8.60
C ARG A 204 8.44 -8.06 -8.28
N VAL A 205 8.55 -7.41 -7.14
CA VAL A 205 7.54 -6.44 -6.68
C VAL A 205 7.68 -5.08 -7.37
N MET A 206 8.91 -4.56 -7.50
CA MET A 206 9.12 -3.24 -8.07
C MET A 206 8.69 -3.14 -9.54
N THR A 207 8.89 -4.19 -10.32
CA THR A 207 8.49 -4.24 -11.72
C THR A 207 6.97 -4.30 -11.87
N CYS A 208 6.31 -5.07 -11.02
CA CYS A 208 4.84 -5.10 -10.96
C CYS A 208 4.26 -3.71 -10.66
N VAL A 209 4.80 -3.00 -9.66
CA VAL A 209 4.36 -1.63 -9.31
C VAL A 209 4.60 -0.65 -10.46
N LEU A 210 5.76 -0.74 -11.14
CA LEU A 210 6.01 0.04 -12.35
C LEU A 210 4.92 -0.23 -13.41
N GLY A 211 4.61 -1.49 -13.65
CA GLY A 211 3.56 -1.92 -14.58
C GLY A 211 2.21 -1.29 -14.27
N MET A 212 1.79 -1.33 -13.01
CA MET A 212 0.51 -0.73 -12.56
C MET A 212 0.44 0.78 -12.87
N VAL A 213 1.54 1.52 -12.64
CA VAL A 213 1.57 2.96 -12.90
C VAL A 213 1.59 3.27 -14.39
N VAL A 214 2.39 2.53 -15.19
CA VAL A 214 2.48 2.72 -16.65
C VAL A 214 1.14 2.40 -17.32
N ILE A 215 0.51 1.28 -16.97
CA ILE A 215 -0.81 0.90 -17.50
C ILE A 215 -1.85 1.98 -17.20
N ARG A 216 -1.93 2.46 -15.95
CA ARG A 216 -2.83 3.53 -15.55
C ARG A 216 -2.59 4.82 -16.34
N GLU A 217 -1.36 5.21 -16.56
CA GLU A 217 -1.04 6.41 -17.34
C GLU A 217 -1.45 6.25 -18.81
N ARG A 218 -1.28 5.04 -19.39
CA ARG A 218 -1.75 4.72 -20.75
C ARG A 218 -3.27 4.73 -20.86
N GLU A 219 -3.98 4.19 -19.87
CA GLU A 219 -5.44 4.29 -19.79
C GLU A 219 -5.90 5.75 -19.83
N ILE A 220 -5.21 6.63 -19.10
CA ILE A 220 -5.51 8.06 -19.06
C ILE A 220 -5.20 8.75 -20.39
N ARG A 221 -4.03 8.47 -21.01
CA ARG A 221 -3.63 9.07 -22.30
C ARG A 221 -4.50 8.62 -23.47
N ASN A 222 -4.96 7.38 -23.44
CA ASN A 222 -5.79 6.79 -24.49
C ASN A 222 -7.28 6.96 -24.22
N PHE A 223 -7.65 7.62 -23.12
CA PHE A 223 -9.02 7.80 -22.75
C PHE A 223 -9.73 8.75 -23.74
N VAL A 224 -10.85 8.28 -24.26
CA VAL A 224 -11.72 9.10 -25.13
C VAL A 224 -12.89 9.58 -24.31
N GLU A 225 -12.94 10.89 -24.05
CA GLU A 225 -14.05 11.53 -23.39
C GLU A 225 -15.32 11.32 -24.22
N THR A 226 -16.31 10.65 -23.64
CA THR A 226 -17.59 10.36 -24.29
C THR A 226 -18.71 11.15 -23.60
N PRO A 227 -19.46 11.97 -24.31
CA PRO A 227 -20.63 12.64 -23.77
C PRO A 227 -21.75 11.63 -23.51
N PHE A 228 -22.57 11.91 -22.49
CA PHE A 228 -23.80 11.18 -22.24
C PHE A 228 -24.87 12.17 -21.75
N TYR A 229 -26.13 11.81 -21.96
CA TYR A 229 -27.28 12.69 -21.74
C TYR A 229 -28.25 12.02 -20.78
N ARG A 230 -28.42 12.63 -19.58
CA ARG A 230 -29.36 12.18 -18.56
C ARG A 230 -30.66 12.95 -18.67
N VAL A 231 -31.77 12.29 -18.42
CA VAL A 231 -33.08 12.92 -18.34
C VAL A 231 -33.44 13.13 -16.87
N VAL A 232 -33.81 14.34 -16.52
CA VAL A 232 -34.19 14.73 -15.17
C VAL A 232 -35.57 15.38 -15.23
N GLY A 233 -36.44 14.98 -14.32
CA GLY A 233 -37.74 15.62 -14.10
C GLY A 233 -37.72 16.44 -12.81
N ASN A 234 -38.31 17.65 -12.88
CA ASN A 234 -38.58 18.47 -11.71
C ASN A 234 -40.05 18.27 -11.29
N PHE A 235 -40.25 17.75 -10.10
CA PHE A 235 -41.55 17.36 -9.56
C PHE A 235 -41.91 18.23 -8.34
N PHE A 236 -43.22 18.22 -8.00
CA PHE A 236 -43.77 18.95 -6.82
C PHE A 236 -43.31 20.45 -6.81
N ASP A 237 -43.73 21.18 -7.85
CA ASP A 237 -43.35 22.57 -8.05
C ASP A 237 -41.81 22.84 -8.06
N ALA A 238 -41.06 21.88 -8.61
CA ALA A 238 -39.59 21.88 -8.70
C ALA A 238 -38.87 21.71 -7.35
N GLU A 239 -39.54 21.32 -6.29
CA GLU A 239 -38.90 21.00 -5.02
C GLU A 239 -38.07 19.69 -5.08
N ILE A 240 -38.48 18.74 -5.94
CA ILE A 240 -37.83 17.42 -6.10
C ILE A 240 -37.33 17.24 -7.52
N GLU A 241 -36.02 17.01 -7.64
CA GLU A 241 -35.37 16.60 -8.88
C GLU A 241 -35.25 15.07 -8.90
N GLY A 242 -35.90 14.40 -9.85
CA GLY A 242 -35.81 12.96 -10.06
C GLY A 242 -35.03 12.64 -11.34
N GLU A 243 -34.07 11.72 -11.26
CA GLU A 243 -33.28 11.27 -12.40
C GLU A 243 -33.92 10.01 -13.00
N TRP A 244 -34.11 9.99 -14.31
CA TRP A 244 -34.63 8.83 -15.05
C TRP A 244 -33.61 7.71 -15.11
N LYS A 245 -34.10 6.45 -14.98
CA LYS A 245 -33.33 5.24 -15.23
C LYS A 245 -34.12 4.23 -16.02
N ALA A 246 -33.42 3.55 -16.91
CA ALA A 246 -33.94 2.39 -17.63
C ALA A 246 -33.96 1.16 -16.72
N VAL A 247 -35.08 0.89 -16.10
CA VAL A 247 -35.30 -0.28 -15.27
C VAL A 247 -36.09 -1.36 -16.07
N GLU A 248 -36.13 -2.59 -15.55
CA GLU A 248 -36.90 -3.68 -16.17
C GLU A 248 -38.36 -3.25 -16.43
N GLY A 249 -38.80 -3.47 -17.65
CA GLY A 249 -40.13 -3.04 -18.12
C GLY A 249 -40.19 -1.63 -18.72
N SER A 250 -39.13 -0.81 -18.60
CA SER A 250 -39.05 0.49 -19.28
C SER A 250 -38.74 0.33 -20.77
N SER A 251 -39.11 1.34 -21.57
CA SER A 251 -38.96 1.33 -23.04
C SER A 251 -37.53 1.20 -23.53
N TYR A 252 -36.55 1.62 -22.69
CA TYR A 252 -35.14 1.60 -23.03
C TYR A 252 -34.33 0.61 -22.20
N TYR A 253 -34.95 -0.32 -21.48
CA TYR A 253 -34.25 -1.34 -20.72
C TYR A 253 -33.28 -2.16 -21.61
N ALA A 254 -32.01 -2.29 -21.18
CA ALA A 254 -30.94 -2.95 -21.92
C ALA A 254 -30.74 -2.43 -23.37
N SER A 255 -31.15 -1.20 -23.68
CA SER A 255 -31.05 -0.63 -25.02
C SER A 255 -29.60 -0.28 -25.36
N PRO A 256 -29.12 -0.56 -26.60
CA PRO A 256 -27.79 -0.14 -27.06
C PRO A 256 -27.63 1.38 -27.20
N LEU A 257 -28.74 2.14 -27.15
CA LEU A 257 -28.73 3.61 -27.17
C LEU A 257 -28.26 4.21 -25.86
N LEU A 258 -28.18 3.42 -24.80
CA LEU A 258 -27.73 3.87 -23.49
C LEU A 258 -26.22 3.71 -23.34
N TYR A 259 -25.59 4.67 -22.66
CA TYR A 259 -24.24 4.56 -22.14
C TYR A 259 -24.20 3.75 -20.85
N LYS A 260 -25.14 4.05 -19.94
CA LYS A 260 -25.49 3.33 -18.71
C LYS A 260 -27.01 3.41 -18.52
N GLU A 261 -27.53 2.76 -17.50
CA GLU A 261 -28.96 2.73 -17.17
C GLU A 261 -29.63 4.11 -17.16
N ASN A 262 -28.89 5.19 -16.84
CA ASN A 262 -29.39 6.55 -16.64
C ASN A 262 -28.89 7.58 -17.68
N GLY A 263 -28.23 7.14 -18.75
CA GLY A 263 -27.65 8.08 -19.71
C GLY A 263 -27.68 7.59 -21.15
N PHE A 264 -28.24 8.40 -22.05
CA PHE A 264 -28.20 8.16 -23.48
C PHE A 264 -26.85 8.53 -24.09
N LYS A 265 -26.43 7.81 -25.14
CA LYS A 265 -25.23 8.15 -25.93
C LYS A 265 -25.41 9.41 -26.76
N GLU A 266 -26.64 9.67 -27.21
CA GLU A 266 -26.98 10.82 -28.06
C GLU A 266 -28.14 11.63 -27.46
N LYS A 267 -28.07 12.95 -27.57
CA LYS A 267 -29.03 13.90 -27.02
C LYS A 267 -30.44 13.72 -27.59
N VAL A 268 -30.53 13.36 -28.87
CA VAL A 268 -31.81 13.18 -29.57
C VAL A 268 -32.68 12.10 -28.92
N HIS A 269 -32.07 11.07 -28.36
CA HIS A 269 -32.85 9.99 -27.67
C HIS A 269 -33.34 10.47 -26.30
N ALA A 270 -32.59 11.31 -25.57
CA ALA A 270 -33.06 11.93 -24.34
C ALA A 270 -34.20 12.92 -24.61
N GLU A 271 -34.11 13.72 -25.66
CA GLU A 271 -35.15 14.67 -26.10
C GLU A 271 -36.40 13.92 -26.55
N LYS A 272 -36.27 12.79 -27.25
CA LYS A 272 -37.37 11.93 -27.63
C LYS A 272 -38.11 11.37 -26.41
N LEU A 273 -37.39 10.85 -25.44
CA LEU A 273 -37.98 10.38 -24.17
C LEU A 273 -38.78 11.52 -23.49
N ILE A 274 -38.24 12.72 -23.40
CA ILE A 274 -38.94 13.87 -22.82
C ILE A 274 -40.24 14.15 -23.59
N LYS A 275 -40.17 14.17 -24.93
CA LYS A 275 -41.36 14.40 -25.78
C LYS A 275 -42.43 13.34 -25.53
N ASP A 276 -42.04 12.08 -25.38
CA ASP A 276 -42.97 10.96 -25.16
C ASP A 276 -43.63 11.01 -23.77
N LEU A 277 -42.93 11.65 -22.77
CA LEU A 277 -43.41 11.80 -21.40
C LEU A 277 -44.16 13.13 -21.13
N THR A 278 -44.00 14.13 -22.02
CA THR A 278 -44.65 15.43 -21.86
C THR A 278 -46.16 15.26 -21.86
N ASN A 279 -46.84 15.94 -20.93
CA ASN A 279 -48.29 15.87 -20.70
C ASN A 279 -48.83 14.48 -20.21
N LYS A 280 -47.94 13.58 -19.77
CA LYS A 280 -48.31 12.34 -19.11
C LYS A 280 -48.43 12.51 -17.62
N THR A 281 -49.33 11.76 -17.00
CA THR A 281 -49.51 11.80 -15.55
C THR A 281 -48.32 11.10 -14.86
N ALA A 282 -47.66 11.78 -13.93
CA ALA A 282 -46.67 11.19 -13.05
C ALA A 282 -47.33 10.77 -11.73
N ILE A 283 -47.03 9.60 -11.25
CA ILE A 283 -47.52 9.05 -9.99
C ILE A 283 -46.36 8.58 -9.10
N VAL A 284 -46.55 8.72 -7.82
CA VAL A 284 -45.64 8.15 -6.82
C VAL A 284 -45.78 6.63 -6.82
N LYS A 285 -44.74 5.88 -7.22
CA LYS A 285 -44.71 4.42 -7.20
C LYS A 285 -44.33 3.89 -5.81
N THR A 286 -43.25 4.45 -5.23
CA THR A 286 -42.78 4.04 -3.89
C THR A 286 -42.22 5.24 -3.11
N VAL A 287 -42.35 5.21 -1.79
CA VAL A 287 -41.71 6.13 -0.85
C VAL A 287 -41.10 5.28 0.26
N ASP A 288 -39.83 4.96 0.12
CA ASP A 288 -39.10 4.15 1.09
C ASP A 288 -38.35 5.04 2.10
N LYS A 289 -38.71 4.91 3.36
CA LYS A 289 -38.05 5.61 4.48
C LYS A 289 -37.24 4.62 5.30
N GLY A 290 -36.05 4.99 5.66
CA GLY A 290 -35.18 4.13 6.44
C GLY A 290 -34.14 4.86 7.26
N ILE A 291 -33.44 4.09 8.08
CA ILE A 291 -32.25 4.55 8.81
C ILE A 291 -31.07 3.73 8.35
N SER A 292 -30.14 4.37 7.66
CA SER A 292 -28.85 3.77 7.29
C SER A 292 -27.86 4.01 8.43
N LYS A 293 -27.26 2.93 8.93
CA LYS A 293 -26.22 2.99 9.98
C LYS A 293 -24.86 2.77 9.35
N LYS A 294 -23.88 3.63 9.72
CA LYS A 294 -22.50 3.49 9.28
C LYS A 294 -21.59 3.40 10.50
N SER A 295 -20.98 2.23 10.69
CA SER A 295 -20.00 2.00 11.77
C SER A 295 -18.67 2.75 11.48
N ALA A 296 -17.88 2.97 12.52
CA ALA A 296 -16.52 3.49 12.37
C ALA A 296 -15.70 2.56 11.47
N PRO A 297 -14.77 3.10 10.66
CA PRO A 297 -13.84 2.25 9.90
C PRO A 297 -13.01 1.40 10.86
N LEU A 298 -12.49 0.27 10.36
CA LEU A 298 -11.54 -0.55 11.11
C LEU A 298 -10.31 0.30 11.52
N LEU A 299 -9.57 -0.19 12.49
CA LEU A 299 -8.34 0.45 12.98
C LEU A 299 -7.30 0.59 11.85
N PHE A 300 -6.26 1.35 12.10
CA PHE A 300 -5.16 1.48 11.15
C PHE A 300 -4.24 0.27 11.19
N ASN A 301 -3.95 -0.27 10.01
CA ASN A 301 -2.68 -0.91 9.73
C ASN A 301 -1.73 0.12 9.08
N LEU A 302 -0.53 -0.29 8.69
CA LEU A 302 0.44 0.63 8.11
C LEU A 302 -0.03 1.21 6.77
N ALA A 303 -0.58 0.41 5.87
CA ALA A 303 -1.00 0.86 4.54
C ALA A 303 -2.12 1.90 4.61
N GLU A 304 -3.14 1.66 5.42
CA GLU A 304 -4.22 2.62 5.65
C GLU A 304 -3.73 3.92 6.30
N LEU A 305 -2.81 3.82 7.27
CA LEU A 305 -2.20 5.00 7.88
C LEU A 305 -1.41 5.81 6.84
N GLN A 306 -0.60 5.15 6.01
CA GLN A 306 0.16 5.78 4.93
C GLN A 306 -0.75 6.47 3.91
N ALA A 307 -1.84 5.82 3.52
CA ALA A 307 -2.81 6.39 2.59
C ALA A 307 -3.50 7.63 3.17
N GLU A 308 -3.92 7.55 4.44
CA GLU A 308 -4.60 8.67 5.10
C GLU A 308 -3.63 9.84 5.35
N CYS A 309 -2.38 9.58 5.74
CA CYS A 309 -1.34 10.61 5.89
C CYS A 309 -0.97 11.25 4.54
N SER A 310 -0.83 10.46 3.48
CA SER A 310 -0.62 10.97 2.12
C SER A 310 -1.75 11.90 1.68
N LYS A 311 -3.00 11.53 1.97
CA LYS A 311 -4.18 12.31 1.64
C LYS A 311 -4.27 13.61 2.44
N ARG A 312 -4.12 13.54 3.77
CA ARG A 312 -4.33 14.69 4.70
C ARG A 312 -3.13 15.60 4.82
N PHE A 313 -1.93 15.01 4.90
CA PHE A 313 -0.71 15.73 5.26
C PHE A 313 0.25 15.89 4.08
N LYS A 314 -0.03 15.24 2.94
CA LYS A 314 0.79 15.27 1.72
C LYS A 314 2.22 14.78 1.97
N ILE A 315 2.39 13.80 2.85
CA ILE A 315 3.65 13.13 3.11
C ILE A 315 3.68 11.76 2.42
N SER A 316 4.88 11.29 2.13
CA SER A 316 5.08 9.98 1.49
C SER A 316 4.83 8.82 2.45
N PRO A 317 4.58 7.61 1.93
CA PRO A 317 4.50 6.40 2.76
C PRO A 317 5.75 6.15 3.60
N ASP A 318 6.95 6.45 3.08
CA ASP A 318 8.22 6.33 3.80
C ASP A 318 8.29 7.31 4.98
N GLU A 319 7.94 8.57 4.76
CA GLU A 319 7.86 9.58 5.84
C GLU A 319 6.82 9.18 6.91
N THR A 320 5.69 8.62 6.49
CA THR A 320 4.67 8.13 7.42
C THR A 320 5.19 6.97 8.26
N LEU A 321 5.89 6.01 7.64
CA LEU A 321 6.51 4.90 8.36
C LEU A 321 7.54 5.39 9.38
N GLN A 322 8.39 6.36 9.00
CA GLN A 322 9.36 6.94 9.92
C GLN A 322 8.67 7.59 11.12
N VAL A 323 7.62 8.39 10.90
CA VAL A 323 6.85 9.00 12.00
C VAL A 323 6.21 7.93 12.89
N ALA A 324 5.58 6.90 12.30
CA ALA A 324 4.96 5.82 13.07
C ALA A 324 5.99 5.02 13.88
N GLN A 325 7.18 4.80 13.34
CA GLN A 325 8.29 4.16 14.03
C GLN A 325 8.76 5.01 15.22
N ASP A 326 8.91 6.32 15.03
CA ASP A 326 9.28 7.25 16.12
C ASP A 326 8.24 7.25 17.25
N LEU A 327 6.94 7.20 16.90
CA LEU A 327 5.86 7.11 17.89
C LEU A 327 5.90 5.80 18.68
N TYR A 328 6.20 4.69 18.01
CA TYR A 328 6.39 3.39 18.64
C TYR A 328 7.60 3.40 19.61
N GLU A 329 8.76 3.90 19.17
CA GLU A 329 9.96 3.98 20.00
C GLU A 329 9.81 4.92 21.21
N ARG A 330 8.90 5.90 21.11
CA ARG A 330 8.47 6.77 22.22
C ARG A 330 7.33 6.17 23.06
N LYS A 331 6.94 4.93 22.78
CA LYS A 331 5.90 4.18 23.53
C LYS A 331 4.49 4.77 23.41
N LEU A 332 4.26 5.63 22.43
CA LEU A 332 2.96 6.27 22.26
C LEU A 332 1.98 5.37 21.49
N THR A 333 2.50 4.51 20.59
CA THR A 333 1.71 3.57 19.78
C THR A 333 2.28 2.17 19.84
N THR A 334 1.49 1.19 19.39
CA THR A 334 1.92 -0.18 19.13
C THR A 334 2.79 -0.25 17.87
N TYR A 335 3.37 -1.42 17.59
CA TYR A 335 4.27 -1.64 16.46
C TYR A 335 3.61 -1.28 15.12
N PRO A 336 4.25 -0.47 14.28
CA PRO A 336 3.59 0.09 13.10
C PRO A 336 3.55 -0.83 11.88
N ARG A 337 4.46 -1.82 11.77
CA ARG A 337 4.52 -2.68 10.58
C ARG A 337 3.58 -3.87 10.74
N THR A 338 2.29 -3.62 10.64
CA THR A 338 1.22 -4.61 10.72
C THR A 338 0.27 -4.48 9.52
N ASP A 339 -0.23 -5.60 9.04
CA ASP A 339 -1.31 -5.66 8.05
C ASP A 339 -2.69 -5.82 8.72
N ALA A 340 -2.74 -6.12 10.04
CA ALA A 340 -3.99 -6.26 10.78
C ALA A 340 -4.66 -4.92 11.08
N ARG A 341 -6.00 -4.92 11.02
CA ARG A 341 -6.87 -3.76 11.28
C ARG A 341 -7.82 -3.97 12.44
N VAL A 342 -7.52 -4.95 13.28
CA VAL A 342 -8.36 -5.40 14.40
C VAL A 342 -7.52 -5.55 15.66
N LEU A 343 -8.19 -5.63 16.81
CA LEU A 343 -7.59 -5.97 18.11
C LEU A 343 -7.54 -7.49 18.27
N SER A 344 -6.58 -7.98 19.04
CA SER A 344 -6.63 -9.34 19.56
C SER A 344 -7.61 -9.45 20.74
N SER A 345 -8.11 -10.65 20.98
CA SER A 345 -8.97 -10.94 22.13
C SER A 345 -8.28 -10.63 23.46
N ALA A 346 -6.97 -10.81 23.54
CA ALA A 346 -6.17 -10.48 24.73
C ALA A 346 -6.16 -8.96 24.97
N VAL A 347 -5.83 -8.16 23.94
CA VAL A 347 -5.81 -6.70 24.03
C VAL A 347 -7.20 -6.13 24.29
N ALA A 348 -8.25 -6.69 23.68
CA ALA A 348 -9.62 -6.24 23.88
C ALA A 348 -10.07 -6.36 25.36
N LYS A 349 -9.59 -7.37 26.10
CA LYS A 349 -9.87 -7.53 27.54
C LYS A 349 -9.26 -6.42 28.39
N GLU A 350 -8.09 -5.92 28.01
CA GLU A 350 -7.34 -4.91 28.77
C GLU A 350 -7.46 -3.48 28.19
N ILE A 351 -8.22 -3.29 27.12
CA ILE A 351 -8.28 -2.04 26.34
C ILE A 351 -8.65 -0.81 27.17
N SER A 352 -9.32 -1.03 28.33
CA SER A 352 -9.66 0.06 29.24
C SER A 352 -8.43 0.79 29.80
N LYS A 353 -7.27 0.14 29.87
CA LYS A 353 -6.00 0.77 30.30
C LYS A 353 -5.57 1.82 29.25
N ASN A 354 -5.56 1.43 27.98
CA ASN A 354 -5.20 2.31 26.87
C ASN A 354 -6.11 3.54 26.81
N ILE A 355 -7.44 3.33 26.95
CA ILE A 355 -8.43 4.41 26.93
C ILE A 355 -8.21 5.36 28.11
N ARG A 356 -8.08 4.84 29.33
CA ARG A 356 -7.91 5.65 30.54
C ARG A 356 -6.60 6.42 30.55
N GLY A 357 -5.55 5.88 29.96
CA GLY A 357 -4.27 6.57 29.82
C GLY A 357 -4.36 7.84 28.95
N LEU A 358 -5.32 7.91 28.03
CA LEU A 358 -5.55 9.08 27.18
C LEU A 358 -6.34 10.21 27.87
N ARG A 359 -6.75 10.09 29.15
CA ARG A 359 -7.54 11.11 29.87
C ARG A 359 -6.85 12.48 29.93
N SER A 360 -5.52 12.50 30.02
CA SER A 360 -4.74 13.73 30.07
C SER A 360 -4.39 14.29 28.67
N PHE A 361 -4.83 13.64 27.60
CA PHE A 361 -4.64 14.10 26.24
C PHE A 361 -5.79 15.03 25.84
N GLU A 362 -5.57 16.34 26.03
CA GLU A 362 -6.58 17.40 25.86
C GLU A 362 -7.42 17.30 24.58
N PRO A 363 -6.85 17.02 23.37
CA PRO A 363 -7.63 16.99 22.13
C PRO A 363 -8.77 15.95 22.12
N VAL A 364 -8.71 14.95 22.99
CA VAL A 364 -9.70 13.85 23.03
C VAL A 364 -10.27 13.58 24.43
N ALA A 365 -9.84 14.31 25.44
CA ALA A 365 -10.24 14.09 26.85
C ALA A 365 -11.76 13.98 27.05
N PRO A 366 -12.63 14.82 26.45
CA PRO A 366 -14.08 14.70 26.60
C PRO A 366 -14.63 13.39 26.03
N PHE A 367 -14.07 12.89 24.93
CA PHE A 367 -14.49 11.63 24.33
C PHE A 367 -14.05 10.44 25.19
N VAL A 368 -12.84 10.49 25.73
CA VAL A 368 -12.33 9.46 26.68
C VAL A 368 -13.20 9.39 27.91
N GLN A 369 -13.57 10.55 28.47
CA GLN A 369 -14.46 10.62 29.63
C GLN A 369 -15.80 9.96 29.32
N ASN A 370 -16.44 10.31 28.19
CA ASN A 370 -17.71 9.71 27.77
C ASN A 370 -17.63 8.18 27.60
N ILE A 371 -16.56 7.68 26.94
CA ILE A 371 -16.35 6.24 26.75
C ILE A 371 -16.25 5.51 28.10
N VAL A 372 -15.53 6.09 29.07
CA VAL A 372 -15.29 5.44 30.39
C VAL A 372 -16.54 5.50 31.26
N GLU A 373 -17.22 6.64 31.34
CA GLU A 373 -18.42 6.81 32.16
C GLU A 373 -19.58 5.91 31.72
N HIS A 374 -19.78 5.78 30.37
CA HIS A 374 -20.84 4.94 29.84
C HIS A 374 -20.39 3.51 29.55
N GLY A 375 -19.12 3.16 29.80
CA GLY A 375 -18.59 1.81 29.60
C GLY A 375 -18.68 1.29 28.17
N LEU A 376 -18.54 2.18 27.17
CA LEU A 376 -18.73 1.87 25.76
C LEU A 376 -17.73 0.82 25.21
N TYR A 377 -16.62 0.62 25.89
CA TYR A 377 -15.59 -0.36 25.57
C TYR A 377 -15.91 -1.80 25.99
N LYS A 378 -16.90 -2.03 26.88
CA LYS A 378 -17.11 -3.35 27.51
C LYS A 378 -17.41 -4.48 26.53
N ASN A 379 -18.01 -4.19 25.40
CA ASN A 379 -18.41 -5.19 24.40
C ASN A 379 -17.47 -5.28 23.19
N ILE A 380 -16.32 -4.60 23.24
CA ILE A 380 -15.42 -4.53 22.08
C ILE A 380 -14.92 -5.91 21.64
N GLY A 381 -14.68 -6.82 22.59
CA GLY A 381 -14.25 -8.19 22.31
C GLY A 381 -15.26 -9.06 21.53
N LYS A 382 -16.53 -8.61 21.42
CA LYS A 382 -17.58 -9.28 20.64
C LYS A 382 -17.93 -8.53 19.35
N SER A 383 -17.19 -7.48 19.03
CA SER A 383 -17.42 -6.64 17.85
C SER A 383 -16.55 -7.06 16.68
N SER A 384 -16.86 -6.53 15.49
CA SER A 384 -16.03 -6.71 14.29
C SER A 384 -14.63 -6.06 14.38
N TYR A 385 -14.35 -5.34 15.46
CA TYR A 385 -13.05 -4.73 15.72
C TYR A 385 -12.09 -5.65 16.50
N THR A 386 -12.52 -6.85 16.89
CA THR A 386 -11.72 -7.87 17.57
C THR A 386 -11.86 -9.19 16.84
N ASP A 387 -10.75 -9.72 16.29
CA ASP A 387 -10.76 -10.95 15.50
C ASP A 387 -9.34 -11.54 15.40
N ASP A 388 -9.04 -12.54 16.20
CA ASP A 388 -7.71 -13.17 16.24
C ASP A 388 -7.34 -13.85 14.91
N SER A 389 -8.33 -14.27 14.11
CA SER A 389 -8.09 -14.93 12.81
C SER A 389 -7.54 -13.99 11.74
N LYS A 390 -7.66 -12.68 11.94
CA LYS A 390 -7.16 -11.62 11.03
C LYS A 390 -5.82 -11.02 11.49
N ILE A 391 -5.17 -11.65 12.44
CA ILE A 391 -3.87 -11.22 12.96
C ILE A 391 -2.85 -12.27 12.57
N THR A 392 -1.83 -11.86 11.83
CA THR A 392 -0.68 -12.72 11.49
C THR A 392 0.44 -12.57 12.50
N ASP A 393 0.95 -11.38 12.65
CA ASP A 393 2.10 -11.07 13.52
C ASP A 393 1.70 -10.10 14.65
N HIS A 394 1.02 -9.01 14.31
CA HIS A 394 0.60 -7.96 15.23
C HIS A 394 -0.83 -7.54 14.98
N TYR A 395 -1.51 -7.08 16.02
CA TYR A 395 -2.79 -6.39 15.89
C TYR A 395 -2.59 -4.95 15.35
N ALA A 396 -3.69 -4.23 15.15
CA ALA A 396 -3.70 -2.89 14.57
C ALA A 396 -2.84 -1.86 15.33
N ILE A 397 -2.48 -0.78 14.64
CA ILE A 397 -1.79 0.38 15.23
C ILE A 397 -2.77 1.13 16.15
N VAL A 398 -2.51 1.10 17.45
CA VAL A 398 -3.32 1.77 18.47
C VAL A 398 -2.45 2.53 19.48
N PRO A 399 -2.98 3.56 20.18
CA PRO A 399 -2.24 4.21 21.25
C PRO A 399 -2.08 3.27 22.46
N THR A 400 -0.92 3.32 23.09
CA THR A 400 -0.63 2.55 24.33
C THR A 400 -1.33 3.11 25.56
N GLY A 401 -1.81 4.36 25.49
CA GLY A 401 -2.31 5.12 26.64
C GLY A 401 -1.23 5.98 27.33
N GLN A 402 0.04 5.81 26.99
CA GLN A 402 1.10 6.71 27.46
C GLN A 402 1.08 8.01 26.65
N VAL A 403 1.20 9.16 27.31
CA VAL A 403 1.18 10.48 26.67
C VAL A 403 2.32 11.39 27.11
N ASN A 404 3.23 10.89 27.95
CA ASN A 404 4.30 11.70 28.56
C ASN A 404 5.21 12.35 27.50
N GLU A 405 5.54 11.63 26.44
CA GLU A 405 6.41 12.08 25.36
C GLU A 405 5.68 12.96 24.31
N TYR A 406 4.35 13.14 24.40
CA TYR A 406 3.60 13.90 23.40
C TYR A 406 4.09 15.35 23.22
N LYS A 407 4.48 16.01 24.32
CA LYS A 407 4.94 17.41 24.28
C LYS A 407 6.24 17.59 23.50
N SER A 408 7.09 16.56 23.47
CA SER A 408 8.39 16.56 22.78
C SER A 408 8.29 16.27 21.28
N LEU A 409 7.08 15.92 20.77
CA LEU A 409 6.85 15.60 19.37
C LEU A 409 6.89 16.84 18.48
N THR A 410 7.35 16.66 17.23
CA THR A 410 7.17 17.63 16.16
C THR A 410 5.69 17.78 15.81
N GLU A 411 5.31 18.86 15.16
CA GLU A 411 3.92 19.10 14.75
C GLU A 411 3.37 18.01 13.82
N LEU A 412 4.20 17.47 12.93
CA LEU A 412 3.81 16.34 12.08
C LEU A 412 3.54 15.08 12.90
N GLN A 413 4.43 14.74 13.83
CA GLN A 413 4.27 13.59 14.74
C GLN A 413 3.01 13.73 15.58
N LYS A 414 2.72 14.92 16.11
CA LYS A 414 1.48 15.21 16.86
C LYS A 414 0.24 14.96 16.02
N ARG A 415 0.21 15.46 14.78
CA ARG A 415 -0.93 15.27 13.87
C ARG A 415 -1.16 13.80 13.51
N VAL A 416 -0.10 13.03 13.28
CA VAL A 416 -0.20 11.59 12.99
C VAL A 416 -0.65 10.83 14.24
N TYR A 417 -0.10 11.15 15.41
CA TYR A 417 -0.55 10.55 16.68
C TYR A 417 -2.02 10.83 16.96
N GLU A 418 -2.47 12.08 16.82
CA GLU A 418 -3.87 12.44 16.98
C GLU A 418 -4.78 11.69 16.00
N LEU A 419 -4.36 11.51 14.75
CA LEU A 419 -5.08 10.73 13.76
C LEU A 419 -5.29 9.28 14.22
N ILE A 420 -4.23 8.64 14.75
CA ILE A 420 -4.28 7.27 15.27
C ILE A 420 -5.22 7.21 16.48
N VAL A 421 -5.09 8.14 17.44
CA VAL A 421 -5.92 8.19 18.64
C VAL A 421 -7.40 8.38 18.29
N ARG A 422 -7.73 9.30 17.37
CA ARG A 422 -9.12 9.54 16.95
C ARG A 422 -9.72 8.31 16.25
N ARG A 423 -8.96 7.62 15.40
CA ARG A 423 -9.39 6.36 14.78
C ARG A 423 -9.65 5.28 15.83
N PHE A 424 -8.76 5.14 16.81
CA PHE A 424 -8.90 4.21 17.92
C PHE A 424 -10.14 4.49 18.76
N LEU A 425 -10.36 5.72 19.19
CA LEU A 425 -11.52 6.05 20.02
C LEU A 425 -12.85 5.93 19.26
N SER A 426 -12.84 6.10 17.95
CA SER A 426 -14.03 6.02 17.10
C SER A 426 -14.73 4.65 17.14
N ILE A 427 -13.97 3.55 17.35
CA ILE A 427 -14.57 2.19 17.37
C ILE A 427 -15.45 1.92 18.60
N PHE A 428 -15.33 2.72 19.65
CA PHE A 428 -16.13 2.59 20.88
C PHE A 428 -17.44 3.39 20.81
N TYR A 429 -17.58 4.29 19.83
CA TYR A 429 -18.79 5.08 19.65
C TYR A 429 -19.83 4.35 18.79
N PRO A 430 -21.12 4.67 18.98
CA PRO A 430 -22.17 4.08 18.17
C PRO A 430 -22.01 4.47 16.70
N PRO A 431 -22.58 3.69 15.77
CA PRO A 431 -22.61 4.03 14.36
C PRO A 431 -23.27 5.39 14.09
N ALA A 432 -22.76 6.12 13.12
CA ALA A 432 -23.45 7.28 12.56
C ALA A 432 -24.77 6.83 11.92
N GLN A 433 -25.86 7.55 12.18
CA GLN A 433 -27.18 7.23 11.64
C GLN A 433 -27.64 8.32 10.68
N TYR A 434 -28.04 7.86 9.50
CA TYR A 434 -28.57 8.72 8.44
C TYR A 434 -30.02 8.37 8.21
N GLN A 435 -30.88 9.37 8.22
CA GLN A 435 -32.22 9.22 7.69
C GLN A 435 -32.13 9.17 6.16
N THR A 436 -32.71 8.15 5.56
CA THR A 436 -32.78 7.96 4.11
C THR A 436 -34.20 8.02 3.64
N VAL A 437 -34.43 8.65 2.51
CA VAL A 437 -35.69 8.60 1.75
C VAL A 437 -35.34 8.27 0.32
N LYS A 438 -36.03 7.28 -0.26
CA LYS A 438 -35.97 6.94 -1.67
C LYS A 438 -37.39 7.12 -2.23
N LEU A 439 -37.52 7.93 -3.28
CA LEU A 439 -38.75 8.19 -3.97
C LEU A 439 -38.66 7.68 -5.39
N THR A 440 -39.57 6.84 -5.80
CA THR A 440 -39.73 6.42 -7.20
C THR A 440 -40.99 7.03 -7.77
N ILE A 441 -40.87 7.79 -8.84
CA ILE A 441 -41.97 8.41 -9.57
C ILE A 441 -42.11 7.70 -10.91
N GLY A 442 -43.28 7.19 -11.23
CA GLY A 442 -43.58 6.52 -12.48
C GLY A 442 -44.34 7.44 -13.45
N ILE A 443 -43.97 7.36 -14.73
CA ILE A 443 -44.68 8.00 -15.84
C ILE A 443 -44.81 6.94 -16.94
N GLU A 444 -45.99 6.40 -17.13
CA GLU A 444 -46.24 5.24 -18.02
C GLU A 444 -45.31 4.06 -17.59
N LYS A 445 -44.41 3.63 -18.48
CA LYS A 445 -43.43 2.55 -18.22
C LYS A 445 -42.14 3.05 -17.63
N GLU A 446 -41.94 4.36 -17.61
CA GLU A 446 -40.66 4.96 -17.20
C GLU A 446 -40.63 5.26 -15.70
N SER A 447 -39.42 5.33 -15.13
CA SER A 447 -39.24 5.59 -13.71
C SER A 447 -38.18 6.65 -13.47
N PHE A 448 -38.48 7.58 -12.55
CA PHE A 448 -37.61 8.62 -12.07
C PHE A 448 -37.30 8.37 -10.59
N PHE A 449 -36.09 8.52 -10.22
CA PHE A 449 -35.58 8.24 -8.88
C PHE A 449 -35.06 9.51 -8.21
N ALA A 450 -35.48 9.73 -6.99
CA ALA A 450 -34.95 10.81 -6.15
C ALA A 450 -34.60 10.25 -4.77
N GLY A 451 -33.50 10.69 -4.20
CA GLY A 451 -33.02 10.21 -2.90
C GLY A 451 -32.54 11.32 -1.99
N ALA A 452 -32.68 11.11 -0.70
CA ALA A 452 -32.11 11.94 0.36
C ALA A 452 -31.44 11.08 1.44
N LYS A 453 -30.29 11.54 1.91
CA LYS A 453 -29.55 10.92 3.02
C LYS A 453 -29.00 12.01 3.94
N VAL A 454 -29.58 12.15 5.12
CA VAL A 454 -29.26 13.23 6.05
C VAL A 454 -28.77 12.64 7.37
N LEU A 455 -27.64 13.14 7.85
CA LEU A 455 -27.05 12.74 9.13
C LEU A 455 -27.97 13.21 10.29
N LYS A 456 -28.49 12.26 11.06
CA LYS A 456 -29.33 12.49 12.26
C LYS A 456 -28.56 12.32 13.55
N VAL A 457 -27.78 11.23 13.65
CA VAL A 457 -26.96 10.93 14.83
C VAL A 457 -25.51 10.83 14.35
N PRO A 458 -24.62 11.74 14.78
CA PRO A 458 -23.23 11.73 14.33
C PRO A 458 -22.47 10.49 14.79
N GLY A 459 -22.74 9.93 15.95
CA GLY A 459 -22.06 8.75 16.47
C GLY A 459 -20.53 8.94 16.44
N TYR A 460 -19.77 8.00 15.91
CA TYR A 460 -18.31 8.07 15.86
C TYR A 460 -17.76 9.29 15.09
N LEU A 461 -18.57 9.95 14.25
CA LEU A 461 -18.14 11.15 13.52
C LEU A 461 -17.89 12.35 14.44
N GLU A 462 -18.34 12.30 15.69
CA GLU A 462 -18.00 13.32 16.69
C GLU A 462 -16.50 13.35 16.95
N ILE A 463 -15.88 12.15 16.99
CA ILE A 463 -14.44 11.98 17.21
C ILE A 463 -13.65 12.08 15.90
N ALA A 464 -14.09 11.36 14.87
CA ALA A 464 -13.38 11.26 13.60
C ALA A 464 -13.41 12.57 12.78
N GLY A 465 -14.34 13.48 13.10
CA GLY A 465 -14.68 14.63 12.29
C GLY A 465 -15.64 14.26 11.15
N ARG A 466 -16.39 15.24 10.67
CA ARG A 466 -17.25 15.06 9.49
C ARG A 466 -16.40 15.00 8.23
N PRO A 467 -16.69 14.08 7.30
CA PRO A 467 -16.03 14.06 6.00
C PRO A 467 -16.21 15.43 5.31
N ASP A 468 -15.14 15.94 4.70
CA ASP A 468 -15.21 17.18 3.93
C ASP A 468 -16.25 17.05 2.81
N ILE A 469 -16.99 18.14 2.55
CA ILE A 469 -18.02 18.19 1.50
C ILE A 469 -17.40 17.88 0.12
N LYS A 470 -16.12 18.24 -0.09
CA LYS A 470 -15.36 17.90 -1.31
C LYS A 470 -15.14 16.40 -1.46
N GLU A 471 -14.89 15.69 -0.35
CA GLU A 471 -14.73 14.21 -0.37
C GLU A 471 -16.03 13.47 -0.73
N LYS A 472 -17.18 14.05 -0.39
CA LYS A 472 -18.47 13.51 -0.81
C LYS A 472 -18.64 13.58 -2.33
N ARG A 473 -18.30 14.72 -2.96
CA ARG A 473 -18.43 14.91 -4.42
C ARG A 473 -17.52 13.98 -5.22
N GLU A 474 -16.32 13.66 -4.71
CA GLU A 474 -15.39 12.78 -5.42
C GLU A 474 -15.74 11.28 -5.34
N LYS A 475 -16.55 10.86 -4.37
CA LYS A 475 -17.06 9.48 -4.26
C LYS A 475 -18.39 9.28 -4.99
N GLU A 476 -19.09 10.36 -5.31
CA GLU A 476 -20.42 10.34 -5.95
C GLU A 476 -20.39 10.19 -7.48
N ASP A 477 -19.20 10.23 -8.12
CA ASP A 477 -19.08 9.98 -9.57
C ASP A 477 -19.38 8.52 -9.98
N GLY A 478 -19.71 7.63 -9.03
CA GLY A 478 -20.01 6.22 -9.25
C GLY A 478 -21.48 5.82 -9.09
N ASP A 479 -22.23 6.41 -8.13
CA ASP A 479 -23.63 6.05 -7.82
C ASP A 479 -24.40 7.28 -7.30
N GLY A 480 -24.71 8.19 -8.19
CA GLY A 480 -25.22 9.54 -7.91
C GLY A 480 -26.66 9.65 -7.38
N GLU A 481 -27.31 8.55 -6.95
CA GLU A 481 -28.71 8.59 -6.56
C GLU A 481 -29.01 9.00 -5.12
N GLU A 482 -28.08 8.81 -4.20
CA GLU A 482 -28.43 8.91 -2.77
C GLU A 482 -28.30 10.31 -2.17
N ASN A 483 -27.79 11.34 -2.88
CA ASN A 483 -27.51 12.63 -2.25
C ASN A 483 -27.54 13.82 -3.21
N ASN A 484 -28.71 14.16 -3.78
CA ASN A 484 -28.85 15.49 -4.33
C ASN A 484 -29.11 16.48 -3.16
N PRO A 485 -28.15 17.38 -2.83
CA PRO A 485 -28.32 18.30 -1.71
C PRO A 485 -29.55 19.22 -1.83
N LYS A 486 -30.00 19.50 -3.06
CA LYS A 486 -31.21 20.27 -3.34
C LYS A 486 -32.47 19.55 -2.87
N ASN A 487 -32.52 18.23 -3.04
CA ASN A 487 -33.66 17.41 -2.67
C ASN A 487 -33.77 17.12 -1.17
N SER A 488 -32.66 17.17 -0.45
CA SER A 488 -32.58 16.55 0.88
C SER A 488 -33.56 17.15 1.91
N ALA A 489 -33.75 18.48 1.91
CA ALA A 489 -34.64 19.12 2.85
C ALA A 489 -36.12 18.98 2.42
N ALA A 490 -36.42 19.13 1.14
CA ALA A 490 -37.76 19.00 0.58
C ALA A 490 -38.26 17.57 0.64
N LEU A 491 -37.42 16.59 0.25
CA LEU A 491 -37.79 15.18 0.26
C LEU A 491 -38.10 14.66 1.67
N LEU A 492 -37.34 15.12 2.68
CA LEU A 492 -37.61 14.75 4.08
C LEU A 492 -38.95 15.31 4.58
N LYS A 493 -39.34 16.51 4.16
CA LYS A 493 -40.63 17.12 4.54
C LYS A 493 -41.78 16.45 3.83
N LEU A 494 -41.66 16.27 2.51
CA LEU A 494 -42.72 15.71 1.67
C LEU A 494 -42.93 14.22 1.94
N ALA A 495 -41.89 13.48 2.27
CA ALA A 495 -41.97 12.05 2.49
C ALA A 495 -43.01 11.63 3.52
N ASP A 496 -43.30 12.46 4.53
CA ASP A 496 -44.27 12.13 5.57
C ASP A 496 -45.71 12.28 5.09
N SER A 497 -45.96 13.06 4.03
CA SER A 497 -47.28 13.29 3.46
C SER A 497 -47.54 12.44 2.19
N LEU A 498 -46.49 12.08 1.45
CA LEU A 498 -46.61 11.33 0.19
C LEU A 498 -46.99 9.87 0.42
N LYS A 499 -47.91 9.37 -0.41
CA LYS A 499 -48.34 7.97 -0.46
C LYS A 499 -48.20 7.42 -1.87
N GLU A 500 -48.09 6.12 -1.97
CA GLU A 500 -48.16 5.40 -3.23
C GLU A 500 -49.50 5.71 -3.92
N GLY A 501 -49.45 6.04 -5.22
CA GLY A 501 -50.59 6.45 -6.02
C GLY A 501 -50.84 7.98 -6.06
N ASP A 502 -50.18 8.77 -5.21
CA ASP A 502 -50.30 10.23 -5.26
C ASP A 502 -49.79 10.78 -6.59
N THR A 503 -50.42 11.84 -7.09
CA THR A 503 -49.95 12.53 -8.29
C THR A 503 -48.70 13.34 -7.98
N ALA A 504 -47.65 13.13 -8.78
CA ALA A 504 -46.45 13.93 -8.74
C ALA A 504 -46.52 14.97 -9.86
N GLU A 505 -46.86 16.20 -9.55
CA GLU A 505 -46.93 17.29 -10.55
C GLU A 505 -45.55 17.47 -11.20
N VAL A 506 -45.51 17.39 -12.53
CA VAL A 506 -44.29 17.61 -13.33
C VAL A 506 -44.23 19.06 -13.75
N LYS A 507 -43.22 19.78 -13.30
CA LYS A 507 -43.02 21.17 -13.73
C LYS A 507 -42.29 21.24 -15.06
N GLU A 508 -41.20 20.50 -15.21
CA GLU A 508 -40.42 20.42 -16.44
C GLU A 508 -39.54 19.18 -16.49
N PHE A 509 -39.09 18.84 -17.69
CA PHE A 509 -38.03 17.87 -17.93
C PHE A 509 -36.81 18.57 -18.51
N LEU A 510 -35.63 18.14 -18.10
CA LEU A 510 -34.36 18.69 -18.53
C LEU A 510 -33.42 17.60 -19.00
N VAL A 511 -32.61 17.90 -20.03
CA VAL A 511 -31.49 17.04 -20.41
C VAL A 511 -30.23 17.59 -19.73
N LYS A 512 -29.61 16.79 -18.87
CA LYS A 512 -28.30 17.11 -18.28
C LYS A 512 -27.21 16.40 -19.07
N GLU A 513 -26.33 17.17 -19.69
CA GLU A 513 -25.15 16.66 -20.35
C GLU A 513 -24.05 16.34 -19.31
N GLY A 514 -23.52 15.14 -19.38
CA GLY A 514 -22.35 14.69 -18.63
C GLY A 514 -21.27 14.21 -19.59
N LYS A 515 -20.06 14.02 -19.09
CA LYS A 515 -18.94 13.49 -19.82
C LYS A 515 -18.24 12.46 -18.97
N THR A 516 -17.78 11.39 -19.61
CA THR A 516 -16.93 10.40 -18.93
C THR A 516 -15.59 11.04 -18.53
N SER A 517 -14.99 10.58 -17.46
CA SER A 517 -13.68 11.03 -17.01
C SER A 517 -12.68 9.86 -16.98
N PRO A 518 -11.39 10.10 -17.23
CA PRO A 518 -10.38 9.05 -17.14
C PRO A 518 -10.22 8.57 -15.69
N PRO A 519 -9.69 7.36 -15.49
CA PRO A 519 -9.37 6.88 -14.16
C PRO A 519 -8.35 7.81 -13.49
N LYS A 520 -8.43 7.95 -12.15
CA LYS A 520 -7.49 8.80 -11.40
C LYS A 520 -6.09 8.16 -11.37
N ARG A 521 -5.05 8.99 -11.49
CA ARG A 521 -3.67 8.57 -11.25
C ARG A 521 -3.49 8.06 -9.83
N TYR A 522 -2.58 7.13 -9.65
CA TYR A 522 -2.18 6.72 -8.31
C TYR A 522 -1.46 7.85 -7.58
N THR A 523 -1.83 8.07 -6.33
CA THR A 523 -0.96 8.75 -5.35
C THR A 523 -0.08 7.73 -4.67
N SER A 524 1.01 8.15 -4.02
CA SER A 524 1.88 7.26 -3.25
C SER A 524 1.09 6.44 -2.21
N GLY A 525 0.12 7.09 -1.52
CA GLY A 525 -0.76 6.42 -0.56
C GLY A 525 -1.75 5.45 -1.21
N SER A 526 -2.42 5.84 -2.31
CA SER A 526 -3.34 4.93 -3.01
C SER A 526 -2.61 3.77 -3.69
N MET A 527 -1.34 3.93 -4.06
CA MET A 527 -0.51 2.84 -4.57
C MET A 527 -0.23 1.80 -3.48
N VAL A 528 0.12 2.23 -2.27
CA VAL A 528 0.31 1.30 -1.14
C VAL A 528 -0.95 0.49 -0.87
N LEU A 529 -2.14 1.12 -0.88
CA LEU A 529 -3.42 0.39 -0.75
C LEU A 529 -3.69 -0.55 -1.93
N ALA A 530 -3.35 -0.14 -3.16
CA ALA A 530 -3.49 -1.01 -4.33
C ALA A 530 -2.55 -2.23 -4.25
N MET A 531 -1.33 -2.05 -3.72
CA MET A 531 -0.41 -3.16 -3.46
C MET A 531 -0.95 -4.11 -2.38
N GLU A 532 -1.50 -3.58 -1.28
CA GLU A 532 -2.09 -4.38 -0.22
C GLU A 532 -3.31 -5.17 -0.71
N ASN A 533 -4.16 -4.55 -1.51
CA ASN A 533 -5.40 -5.12 -2.01
C ASN A 533 -5.27 -5.67 -3.45
N ALA A 534 -4.08 -6.07 -3.87
CA ALA A 534 -3.82 -6.50 -5.24
C ALA A 534 -4.70 -7.67 -5.70
N GLY A 535 -5.13 -8.53 -4.79
CA GLY A 535 -6.10 -9.57 -5.08
C GLY A 535 -7.44 -9.05 -5.61
N GLN A 536 -7.86 -7.83 -5.23
CA GLN A 536 -9.11 -7.22 -5.72
C GLN A 536 -8.99 -6.69 -7.17
N LEU A 537 -7.77 -6.52 -7.67
CA LEU A 537 -7.51 -6.11 -9.07
C LEU A 537 -7.64 -7.28 -10.06
N ILE A 538 -7.92 -8.49 -9.56
CA ILE A 538 -8.04 -9.70 -10.36
C ILE A 538 -9.50 -9.89 -10.76
N GLU A 539 -9.79 -9.89 -12.07
CA GLU A 539 -11.14 -10.02 -12.62
C GLU A 539 -11.73 -11.44 -12.42
N GLU A 540 -10.88 -12.48 -12.46
CA GLU A 540 -11.30 -13.87 -12.28
C GLU A 540 -11.62 -14.17 -10.81
N GLU A 541 -12.88 -14.46 -10.52
CA GLU A 541 -13.40 -14.64 -9.15
C GLU A 541 -12.72 -15.80 -8.41
N GLU A 542 -12.48 -16.91 -9.10
CA GLU A 542 -11.83 -18.10 -8.54
C GLU A 542 -10.36 -17.81 -8.13
N LEU A 543 -9.63 -17.08 -8.96
CA LEU A 543 -8.26 -16.66 -8.67
C LEU A 543 -8.21 -15.57 -7.58
N ARG A 544 -9.20 -14.67 -7.57
CA ARG A 544 -9.37 -13.64 -6.55
C ARG A 544 -9.54 -14.25 -5.16
N GLU A 545 -10.39 -15.26 -5.02
CA GLU A 545 -10.57 -15.98 -3.75
C GLU A 545 -9.31 -16.74 -3.33
N GLN A 546 -8.57 -17.32 -4.27
CA GLN A 546 -7.31 -18.02 -3.99
C GLN A 546 -6.19 -17.08 -3.48
N ILE A 547 -6.20 -15.80 -3.89
CA ILE A 547 -5.17 -14.81 -3.56
C ILE A 547 -5.70 -13.79 -2.54
N LYS A 548 -6.90 -13.99 -2.04
CA LYS A 548 -7.52 -13.14 -1.03
C LYS A 548 -6.65 -13.06 0.23
N GLY A 549 -6.25 -11.84 0.58
CA GLY A 549 -5.36 -11.59 1.72
C GLY A 549 -3.87 -11.55 1.37
N SER A 550 -3.46 -11.95 0.16
CA SER A 550 -2.08 -11.80 -0.31
C SER A 550 -1.93 -10.50 -1.08
N GLY A 551 -1.14 -9.57 -0.57
CA GLY A 551 -0.79 -8.31 -1.24
C GLY A 551 0.46 -8.46 -2.10
N ILE A 552 0.84 -7.37 -2.75
CA ILE A 552 2.14 -7.21 -3.43
C ILE A 552 3.11 -6.55 -2.46
N GLY A 553 4.17 -7.25 -2.10
CA GLY A 553 5.11 -6.83 -1.05
C GLY A 553 4.49 -6.85 0.35
N THR A 554 5.31 -6.63 1.37
CA THR A 554 4.88 -6.58 2.77
C THR A 554 4.66 -5.14 3.24
N SER A 555 4.02 -4.97 4.40
CA SER A 555 3.93 -3.69 5.12
C SER A 555 5.31 -3.02 5.28
N ALA A 556 6.35 -3.80 5.52
CA ALA A 556 7.72 -3.30 5.67
C ALA A 556 8.33 -2.74 4.36
N THR A 557 8.00 -3.30 3.20
CA THR A 557 8.71 -3.06 1.93
C THR A 557 7.98 -2.16 0.94
N ARG A 558 6.65 -2.04 1.01
CA ARG A 558 5.84 -1.29 0.02
C ARG A 558 6.30 0.16 -0.18
N ALA A 559 6.57 0.87 0.92
CA ALA A 559 7.03 2.26 0.87
C ALA A 559 8.41 2.39 0.23
N GLU A 560 9.36 1.52 0.60
CA GLU A 560 10.74 1.55 0.06
C GLU A 560 10.76 1.19 -1.44
N ILE A 561 9.88 0.30 -1.90
CA ILE A 561 9.75 -0.01 -3.33
C ILE A 561 9.34 1.22 -4.14
N ILE A 562 8.33 1.98 -3.70
CA ILE A 562 7.92 3.23 -4.36
C ILE A 562 9.08 4.23 -4.35
N LYS A 563 9.75 4.40 -3.22
CA LYS A 563 10.91 5.28 -3.07
C LYS A 563 12.06 4.87 -3.99
N LYS A 564 12.34 3.56 -4.11
CA LYS A 564 13.36 3.01 -5.02
C LYS A 564 13.04 3.31 -6.47
N LEU A 565 11.78 3.10 -6.92
CA LEU A 565 11.35 3.40 -8.29
C LEU A 565 11.52 4.89 -8.64
N VAL A 566 11.24 5.79 -7.70
CA VAL A 566 11.47 7.23 -7.86
C VAL A 566 12.97 7.55 -7.90
N ARG A 567 13.76 6.95 -7.01
CA ARG A 567 15.21 7.17 -6.93
C ARG A 567 15.96 6.76 -8.21
N ILE A 568 15.56 5.64 -8.82
CA ILE A 568 16.20 5.14 -10.05
C ILE A 568 15.62 5.77 -11.33
N GLY A 569 14.69 6.73 -11.21
CA GLY A 569 14.13 7.48 -12.34
C GLY A 569 13.12 6.70 -13.19
N TYR A 570 12.49 5.67 -12.64
CA TYR A 570 11.42 4.96 -13.34
C TYR A 570 10.06 5.64 -13.13
N LEU A 571 9.87 6.24 -11.96
CA LEU A 571 8.68 7.01 -11.61
C LEU A 571 9.06 8.41 -11.12
N ALA A 572 8.18 9.37 -11.36
CA ALA A 572 8.20 10.68 -10.72
C ALA A 572 7.16 10.74 -9.60
N LEU A 573 7.48 11.45 -8.52
CA LEU A 573 6.57 11.75 -7.42
C LEU A 573 6.39 13.25 -7.27
N ASN A 574 5.17 13.73 -7.47
CA ASN A 574 4.83 15.11 -7.17
C ASN A 574 4.67 15.29 -5.66
N LYS A 575 5.62 15.95 -5.01
CA LYS A 575 5.64 16.14 -3.54
C LYS A 575 4.43 16.88 -2.98
N LYS A 576 3.77 17.77 -3.76
CA LYS A 576 2.60 18.55 -3.29
C LYS A 576 1.30 17.75 -3.36
N THR A 577 1.14 16.94 -4.40
CA THR A 577 -0.09 16.16 -4.63
C THR A 577 0.06 14.69 -4.27
N GLN A 578 1.29 14.23 -4.08
CA GLN A 578 1.66 12.81 -3.89
C GLN A 578 1.33 11.93 -5.10
N VAL A 579 1.07 12.50 -6.28
CA VAL A 579 0.76 11.77 -7.50
C VAL A 579 2.03 11.14 -8.08
N LEU A 580 1.90 9.87 -8.49
CA LEU A 580 2.92 9.09 -9.20
C LEU A 580 2.63 9.13 -10.70
N THR A 581 3.67 9.36 -11.49
CA THR A 581 3.65 9.25 -12.95
C THR A 581 4.87 8.47 -13.44
N PRO A 582 4.79 7.75 -14.57
CA PRO A 582 5.98 7.12 -15.13
C PRO A 582 6.90 8.17 -15.75
N GLU A 583 8.20 7.96 -15.61
CA GLU A 583 9.24 8.65 -16.40
C GLU A 583 9.48 7.90 -17.73
N ALA A 584 10.07 8.57 -18.71
CA ALA A 584 10.36 7.96 -20.01
C ALA A 584 11.19 6.67 -19.87
N LEU A 585 12.21 6.68 -19.00
CA LEU A 585 13.01 5.48 -18.72
C LEU A 585 12.15 4.34 -18.13
N GLY A 586 11.22 4.66 -17.24
CA GLY A 586 10.30 3.66 -16.67
C GLY A 586 9.38 3.04 -17.71
N GLU A 587 8.85 3.85 -18.64
CA GLU A 587 8.03 3.33 -19.75
C GLU A 587 8.86 2.46 -20.72
N MET A 588 10.12 2.82 -20.99
CA MET A 588 11.01 2.00 -21.81
C MET A 588 11.33 0.66 -21.14
N VAL A 589 11.63 0.67 -19.84
CA VAL A 589 11.85 -0.56 -19.07
C VAL A 589 10.60 -1.42 -19.04
N TYR A 590 9.42 -0.81 -18.90
CA TYR A 590 8.14 -1.53 -19.02
C TYR A 590 8.04 -2.28 -20.36
N GLU A 591 8.38 -1.65 -21.49
CA GLU A 591 8.33 -2.32 -22.80
C GLU A 591 9.31 -3.49 -22.90
N VAL A 592 10.54 -3.31 -22.38
CA VAL A 592 11.51 -4.42 -22.36
C VAL A 592 10.95 -5.61 -21.57
N VAL A 593 10.43 -5.37 -20.37
CA VAL A 593 9.86 -6.43 -19.53
C VAL A 593 8.62 -7.04 -20.16
N ASN A 594 7.73 -6.22 -20.73
CA ASN A 594 6.49 -6.67 -21.37
C ASN A 594 6.74 -7.62 -22.54
N MET A 595 7.84 -7.42 -23.27
CA MET A 595 8.22 -8.27 -24.39
C MET A 595 9.08 -9.48 -24.00
N THR A 596 9.69 -9.46 -22.82
CA THR A 596 10.63 -10.52 -22.40
C THR A 596 10.06 -11.42 -21.31
N VAL A 597 9.61 -10.85 -20.19
CA VAL A 597 9.02 -11.57 -19.04
C VAL A 597 7.77 -10.83 -18.55
N PRO A 598 6.68 -10.81 -19.37
CA PRO A 598 5.45 -10.07 -19.02
C PRO A 598 4.84 -10.49 -17.69
N ALA A 599 5.13 -11.70 -17.22
CA ALA A 599 4.69 -12.21 -15.94
C ALA A 599 5.11 -11.31 -14.76
N LEU A 600 6.27 -10.64 -14.83
CA LEU A 600 6.74 -9.72 -13.79
C LEU A 600 5.91 -8.42 -13.68
N LEU A 601 5.17 -8.06 -14.72
CA LEU A 601 4.26 -6.92 -14.71
C LEU A 601 2.88 -7.27 -14.15
N ASN A 602 2.61 -8.57 -13.94
CA ASN A 602 1.29 -9.07 -13.57
C ASN A 602 1.14 -9.17 -12.04
N PRO A 603 0.20 -8.43 -11.42
CA PRO A 603 -0.10 -8.54 -9.99
C PRO A 603 -0.45 -9.95 -9.53
N LYS A 604 -1.11 -10.75 -10.39
CA LYS A 604 -1.51 -12.13 -10.08
C LYS A 604 -0.29 -13.01 -9.77
N MET A 605 0.74 -12.92 -10.61
CA MET A 605 1.95 -13.72 -10.41
C MET A 605 2.66 -13.33 -9.11
N THR A 606 2.85 -12.02 -8.90
CA THR A 606 3.51 -11.54 -7.67
C THR A 606 2.76 -11.97 -6.42
N ALA A 607 1.43 -11.87 -6.42
CA ALA A 607 0.60 -12.32 -5.30
C ALA A 607 0.63 -13.85 -5.09
N SER A 608 0.76 -14.63 -6.17
CA SER A 608 0.93 -16.09 -6.08
C SER A 608 2.23 -16.48 -5.39
N TRP A 609 3.34 -15.80 -5.68
CA TRP A 609 4.61 -16.01 -4.96
C TRP A 609 4.51 -15.63 -3.48
N GLU A 610 3.88 -14.49 -3.16
CA GLU A 610 3.64 -14.10 -1.76
C GLU A 610 2.82 -15.16 -1.00
N LYS A 611 1.78 -15.71 -1.63
CA LYS A 611 0.99 -16.81 -1.05
C LYS A 611 1.83 -18.06 -0.79
N GLY A 612 2.76 -18.37 -1.68
CA GLY A 612 3.71 -19.47 -1.47
C GLY A 612 4.60 -19.24 -0.24
N LEU A 613 5.12 -18.02 -0.05
CA LEU A 613 5.88 -17.63 1.13
C LEU A 613 5.05 -17.69 2.43
N ASP A 614 3.78 -17.31 2.36
CA ASP A 614 2.85 -17.45 3.49
C ASP A 614 2.59 -18.94 3.79
N GLY A 615 2.52 -19.79 2.75
CA GLY A 615 2.44 -21.23 2.91
C GLY A 615 3.65 -21.84 3.64
N ILE A 616 4.86 -21.33 3.39
CA ILE A 616 6.05 -21.70 4.16
C ILE A 616 5.90 -21.29 5.63
N THR A 617 5.46 -20.06 5.89
CA THR A 617 5.22 -19.57 7.27
C THR A 617 4.23 -20.46 8.02
N GLN A 618 3.18 -20.94 7.34
CA GLN A 618 2.16 -21.81 7.91
C GLN A 618 2.55 -23.29 7.96
N GLY A 619 3.70 -23.67 7.38
CA GLY A 619 4.15 -25.03 7.27
C GLY A 619 3.37 -25.89 6.27
N THR A 620 2.56 -25.28 5.39
CA THR A 620 1.77 -25.99 4.36
C THR A 620 2.54 -26.18 3.05
N VAL A 621 3.61 -25.40 2.84
CA VAL A 621 4.51 -25.50 1.69
C VAL A 621 5.94 -25.75 2.19
N PRO A 622 6.59 -26.86 1.82
CA PRO A 622 8.00 -27.08 2.13
C PRO A 622 8.88 -26.00 1.44
N MET A 623 9.92 -25.56 2.14
CA MET A 623 10.85 -24.55 1.61
C MET A 623 11.56 -25.05 0.33
N GLU A 624 11.94 -26.32 0.30
CA GLU A 624 12.63 -26.95 -0.83
C GLU A 624 11.75 -26.97 -2.09
N ASP A 625 10.47 -27.34 -1.96
CA ASP A 625 9.52 -27.36 -3.08
C ASP A 625 9.30 -25.96 -3.66
N TYR A 626 9.26 -24.96 -2.78
CA TYR A 626 9.15 -23.56 -3.22
C TYR A 626 10.41 -23.12 -3.96
N ARG A 627 11.59 -23.46 -3.43
CA ARG A 627 12.88 -23.16 -4.04
C ARG A 627 13.03 -23.79 -5.42
N GLU A 628 12.67 -25.05 -5.57
CA GLU A 628 12.74 -25.77 -6.85
C GLU A 628 11.87 -25.07 -7.91
N LYS A 629 10.63 -24.72 -7.59
CA LYS A 629 9.73 -23.98 -8.49
C LYS A 629 10.29 -22.61 -8.86
N LEU A 630 10.89 -21.90 -7.90
CA LEU A 630 11.51 -20.61 -8.12
C LEU A 630 12.70 -20.73 -9.10
N GLU A 631 13.61 -21.68 -8.86
CA GLU A 631 14.78 -21.89 -9.70
C GLU A 631 14.40 -22.36 -11.11
N GLU A 632 13.37 -23.20 -11.25
CA GLU A 632 12.84 -23.63 -12.55
C GLU A 632 12.27 -22.42 -13.33
N PHE A 633 11.47 -21.59 -12.68
CA PHE A 633 10.94 -20.36 -13.29
C PHE A 633 12.07 -19.44 -13.76
N ILE A 634 13.04 -19.14 -12.90
CA ILE A 634 14.16 -18.26 -13.24
C ILE A 634 14.98 -18.84 -14.38
N ARG A 635 15.26 -20.13 -14.37
CA ARG A 635 16.02 -20.83 -15.43
C ARG A 635 15.30 -20.74 -16.76
N LYS A 636 14.02 -21.08 -16.79
CA LYS A 636 13.18 -21.04 -18.00
C LYS A 636 13.16 -19.65 -18.62
N GLU A 637 12.80 -18.62 -17.85
CA GLU A 637 12.67 -17.27 -18.35
C GLU A 637 14.03 -16.67 -18.73
N THR A 638 15.11 -16.95 -18.00
CA THR A 638 16.47 -16.50 -18.34
C THR A 638 16.94 -17.08 -19.67
N VAL A 639 16.77 -18.39 -19.84
CA VAL A 639 17.17 -19.10 -21.09
C VAL A 639 16.33 -18.60 -22.28
N SER A 640 15.03 -18.41 -22.12
CA SER A 640 14.16 -17.83 -23.15
C SER A 640 14.67 -16.45 -23.57
N MET A 641 14.91 -15.55 -22.62
CA MET A 641 15.45 -14.21 -22.90
C MET A 641 16.81 -14.25 -23.61
N ILE A 642 17.70 -15.18 -23.27
CA ILE A 642 19.02 -15.32 -23.93
C ILE A 642 18.85 -15.70 -25.39
N ASN A 643 17.99 -16.66 -25.69
CA ASN A 643 17.82 -17.25 -27.02
C ASN A 643 16.99 -16.40 -27.97
N GLU A 644 16.04 -15.62 -27.48
CA GLU A 644 15.18 -14.77 -28.30
C GLU A 644 15.88 -13.47 -28.74
N ASN A 645 15.72 -13.08 -30.01
CA ASN A 645 16.25 -11.81 -30.52
C ASN A 645 15.09 -10.80 -30.73
N LEU A 646 14.76 -10.07 -29.69
CA LEU A 646 13.67 -9.07 -29.69
C LEU A 646 14.18 -7.63 -29.90
N THR A 647 15.47 -7.42 -30.20
CA THR A 647 16.10 -6.10 -30.23
C THR A 647 15.39 -5.12 -31.16
N SER A 648 15.04 -5.55 -32.38
CA SER A 648 14.36 -4.68 -33.38
C SER A 648 12.94 -4.33 -32.95
N GLN A 649 12.21 -5.28 -32.35
CA GLN A 649 10.84 -5.10 -31.89
C GLN A 649 10.82 -4.14 -30.69
N ILE A 650 11.69 -4.37 -29.70
CA ILE A 650 11.85 -3.49 -28.54
C ILE A 650 12.25 -2.08 -28.97
N ALA A 651 13.21 -1.94 -29.94
CA ALA A 651 13.59 -0.65 -30.47
C ALA A 651 12.41 0.11 -31.09
N GLY A 652 11.52 -0.60 -31.79
CA GLY A 652 10.29 -0.01 -32.34
C GLY A 652 9.35 0.55 -31.25
N GLN A 653 9.27 -0.10 -30.11
CA GLN A 653 8.41 0.33 -28.99
C GLN A 653 9.01 1.47 -28.14
N ILE A 654 10.34 1.46 -27.93
CA ILE A 654 10.97 2.44 -27.02
C ILE A 654 11.32 3.77 -27.72
N ARG A 655 11.64 3.78 -29.01
CA ARG A 655 11.98 5.02 -29.74
C ARG A 655 10.90 6.11 -29.66
N PRO A 656 9.60 5.81 -29.82
CA PRO A 656 8.55 6.82 -29.66
C PRO A 656 8.50 7.43 -28.26
N LEU A 657 8.88 6.67 -27.22
CA LEU A 657 8.88 7.12 -25.82
C LEU A 657 10.01 8.11 -25.51
N ALA A 658 11.14 8.01 -26.23
CA ALA A 658 12.26 8.95 -26.14
C ALA A 658 11.91 10.35 -26.66
N GLY A 659 11.02 10.44 -27.62
CA GLY A 659 10.67 11.69 -28.32
C GLY A 659 9.96 12.74 -27.49
N SER A 660 9.39 12.41 -26.33
CA SER A 660 8.76 13.38 -25.44
C SER A 660 9.75 14.27 -24.67
N ASN A 661 10.97 13.77 -24.45
CA ASN A 661 12.07 14.54 -23.84
C ASN A 661 13.11 15.03 -24.86
N ALA A 662 13.07 14.52 -26.12
CA ALA A 662 13.96 14.96 -27.19
C ALA A 662 13.61 16.35 -27.75
N LYS A 663 12.55 17.00 -27.28
CA LYS A 663 12.21 18.38 -27.70
C LYS A 663 13.23 19.42 -27.26
N ASP A 664 14.15 19.10 -26.36
CA ASP A 664 15.26 19.99 -25.97
C ASP A 664 16.62 19.60 -26.57
N MET A 665 16.73 18.47 -27.25
CA MET A 665 17.86 18.21 -28.11
C MET A 665 17.61 18.93 -29.46
N LYS A 666 18.06 20.19 -29.58
CA LYS A 666 18.15 20.87 -30.85
C LYS A 666 18.74 19.88 -31.85
N ALA A 667 17.98 19.54 -32.88
CA ALA A 667 18.47 18.69 -33.96
C ALA A 667 19.86 19.20 -34.34
N LYS A 668 20.84 18.29 -34.40
CA LYS A 668 22.17 18.63 -34.86
C LYS A 668 22.01 19.33 -36.24
N VAL A 669 22.19 20.63 -36.23
CA VAL A 669 22.06 21.40 -37.47
C VAL A 669 23.42 21.33 -38.16
N LYS A 670 23.46 20.68 -39.29
CA LYS A 670 24.61 20.76 -40.18
C LYS A 670 24.73 22.18 -40.69
N ILE A 671 25.88 22.81 -40.44
CA ILE A 671 26.07 24.24 -40.72
C ILE A 671 26.51 24.43 -42.17
N GLY A 672 26.73 23.35 -42.95
CA GLY A 672 27.19 23.41 -44.31
C GLY A 672 28.66 23.85 -44.50
N ALA A 673 29.43 23.83 -43.40
CA ALA A 673 30.86 24.12 -43.41
C ALA A 673 31.66 22.86 -43.06
N THR A 674 32.86 22.74 -43.65
CA THR A 674 33.81 21.65 -43.38
C THR A 674 34.85 22.08 -42.34
N CYS A 675 35.22 21.16 -41.46
CA CYS A 675 36.27 21.40 -40.48
C CYS A 675 37.62 21.61 -41.15
N PRO A 676 38.30 22.72 -40.89
CA PRO A 676 39.62 23.00 -41.54
C PRO A 676 40.73 22.06 -41.06
N VAL A 677 40.50 21.28 -39.97
CA VAL A 677 41.50 20.40 -39.39
C VAL A 677 41.36 18.96 -39.90
N CYS A 678 40.13 18.43 -40.00
CA CYS A 678 39.90 17.02 -40.33
C CYS A 678 39.02 16.80 -41.58
N GLY A 679 38.46 17.86 -42.19
CA GLY A 679 37.60 17.77 -43.39
C GLY A 679 36.18 17.24 -43.10
N GLY A 680 35.82 16.92 -41.86
CA GLY A 680 34.47 16.48 -41.44
C GLY A 680 33.45 17.61 -41.47
N GLU A 681 32.15 17.29 -41.61
CA GLU A 681 31.09 18.29 -41.54
C GLU A 681 31.00 18.91 -40.13
N ILE A 682 30.73 20.21 -40.06
CA ILE A 682 30.54 20.91 -38.77
C ILE A 682 29.06 20.85 -38.39
N GLU A 683 28.80 20.34 -37.19
CA GLU A 683 27.46 20.21 -36.61
C GLU A 683 27.35 21.02 -35.29
N THR A 684 26.15 21.45 -34.95
CA THR A 684 25.89 22.02 -33.63
C THR A 684 25.98 20.95 -32.55
N THR A 685 26.68 21.24 -31.45
CA THR A 685 26.75 20.39 -30.24
C THR A 685 26.16 21.14 -29.05
N PRO A 686 25.83 20.48 -27.93
CA PRO A 686 25.34 21.15 -26.72
C PRO A 686 26.30 22.18 -26.13
N PHE A 687 27.59 22.14 -26.52
CA PHE A 687 28.65 23.01 -26.01
C PHE A 687 29.19 23.97 -27.07
N GLY A 688 28.56 24.06 -28.25
CA GLY A 688 28.99 24.91 -29.35
C GLY A 688 28.98 24.17 -30.71
N TYR A 689 30.09 24.19 -31.43
CA TYR A 689 30.23 23.54 -32.72
C TYR A 689 31.29 22.45 -32.67
N GLY A 690 31.05 21.31 -33.31
CA GLY A 690 32.00 20.20 -33.43
C GLY A 690 31.97 19.58 -34.82
N CYS A 691 33.06 18.98 -35.29
CA CYS A 691 33.08 18.19 -36.51
C CYS A 691 32.64 16.75 -36.22
N SER A 692 31.90 16.16 -37.18
CA SER A 692 31.43 14.76 -37.10
C SER A 692 32.55 13.76 -37.21
#